data_d22e4e2c73a29130288659995b68fe6e
#
_entry.id   d22e4e2c73a29130288659995b68fe6e
#
_cell.length_a   1.000
_cell.length_b   1.000
_cell.length_c   1.000
_cell.angle_alpha   90.00
_cell.angle_beta   90.00
_cell.angle_gamma   90.00
#
_symmetry.space_group_name_H-M   'P 1'
#
loop_
_entity.id
_entity.type
_entity.pdbx_description
1 polymer ?
#
loop_
_entity_poly.entity_id
_entity_poly.type
_entity_poly.pdbx_seq_one_letter_code
_entity_poly.pdbx_strand_id
1 'polypeptide(L)'
;MDVDEESALWVLDGSGVVITVADTGIDLDHSCFRNSTNEVGTPGPEHRKIIHLNDTIDDWDTQGHQQFRHGTHIAGILACDQLEGDNSMRSLSSGAKLVVQDIVDSSGWSVPNDVTSLLAESSRHGAIINSWSWGDNTVNYTERSSMIDEWTVENPWSLVFVAPGNTGNTMLEPSNAYNAVAVVASDSNENGSLWSGNSHGPDVNDRRGVFIAAPGVSIVSAKADGTRMGMNNDSYAMTGTSMATPMAASFTALLQELVQNEYDYTPSAPLLRAMLAASGEGLVGGDPDPMQGFGRPSLESFENDFIVYDSYKTDDWVALIESRGGTLESFKSNPWNGTGAAGPFLAENESWAQLYQPVSGEDVEVVMSYNARPGGYPIDDLRLIIKTSDGRFAVDDEMSNSGYSQLYYESFTNPLQMNSSNETTVMIRIPSTQLEGVEWVSVEVVANDIFDGMNDGYLGLEGTRVGFGLVATGLQNFTQNMPPEITIIEAPGEGENYTDNFSIKMNVFDRENDSYVLAIRLNNSNYSVDLSDCGMVMDVESEILCEIDISRDLIPRPVNREDWRFEVIVVDDNDSIWTKPEMSVYLGNNFSIYWTSPMVDIDEDEPIIEQDDVVKQNRAFVWGIVGVIFGVIVAAGMMFRGFEKHVLDDVPPPFREEE
;
A
#
# COMPACT_ATOMS: atom_id res chain seq x y z
N MET A 1 -18.59 16.99 -15.64
CA MET A 1 -17.98 15.74 -16.06
C MET A 1 -18.47 15.44 -17.47
N ASP A 2 -17.66 15.79 -18.44
CA ASP A 2 -17.80 15.26 -19.80
C ASP A 2 -16.88 14.05 -19.85
N VAL A 3 -17.43 12.88 -19.70
CA VAL A 3 -16.70 11.63 -19.78
C VAL A 3 -17.14 10.96 -21.08
N ASP A 4 -16.24 10.56 -21.91
CA ASP A 4 -16.54 9.91 -23.19
C ASP A 4 -17.24 8.55 -22.97
N GLU A 5 -18.33 8.29 -23.70
CA GLU A 5 -19.19 7.10 -23.54
C GLU A 5 -18.47 5.74 -23.79
N GLU A 6 -17.18 5.71 -24.08
CA GLU A 6 -16.39 4.50 -24.36
C GLU A 6 -15.48 4.05 -23.19
N SER A 7 -15.34 4.83 -22.11
CA SER A 7 -14.48 4.47 -20.98
C SER A 7 -15.16 3.49 -20.01
N ALA A 8 -14.43 2.47 -19.55
CA ALA A 8 -14.90 1.52 -18.53
C ALA A 8 -15.29 2.19 -17.20
N LEU A 9 -14.76 3.39 -16.92
CA LEU A 9 -15.05 4.19 -15.72
C LEU A 9 -16.52 4.66 -15.62
N TRP A 10 -17.24 4.70 -16.74
CA TRP A 10 -18.67 5.10 -16.78
C TRP A 10 -19.62 4.09 -16.14
N VAL A 11 -19.18 2.87 -15.95
CA VAL A 11 -20.01 1.79 -15.41
C VAL A 11 -19.94 1.77 -13.88
N LEU A 12 -18.98 2.50 -13.28
CA LEU A 12 -18.81 2.54 -11.83
C LEU A 12 -19.99 3.29 -11.17
N ASP A 13 -20.60 2.64 -10.21
CA ASP A 13 -21.71 3.20 -9.42
C ASP A 13 -21.65 2.83 -7.94
N GLY A 14 -20.54 2.30 -7.46
CA GLY A 14 -20.34 1.81 -6.10
C GLY A 14 -20.91 0.42 -5.86
N SER A 15 -21.24 -0.34 -6.92
CA SER A 15 -21.74 -1.71 -6.78
C SER A 15 -20.76 -2.60 -6.02
N GLY A 16 -21.27 -3.38 -5.06
CA GLY A 16 -20.45 -4.23 -4.19
C GLY A 16 -19.82 -3.48 -3.00
N VAL A 17 -19.96 -2.16 -2.93
CA VAL A 17 -19.39 -1.35 -1.83
C VAL A 17 -20.44 -1.09 -0.74
N VAL A 18 -19.95 -1.08 0.49
CA VAL A 18 -20.74 -0.70 1.68
C VAL A 18 -20.12 0.55 2.30
N ILE A 19 -20.98 1.56 2.55
CA ILE A 19 -20.59 2.83 3.17
C ILE A 19 -21.33 2.99 4.49
N THR A 20 -20.65 3.42 5.53
CA THR A 20 -21.29 3.75 6.82
C THR A 20 -21.55 5.24 6.94
N VAL A 21 -22.72 5.59 7.45
CA VAL A 21 -23.08 6.95 7.86
C VAL A 21 -23.50 6.96 9.33
N ALA A 22 -22.82 7.77 10.15
CA ALA A 22 -23.22 8.04 11.53
C ALA A 22 -23.75 9.47 11.61
N ASP A 23 -25.06 9.66 11.83
CA ASP A 23 -25.71 10.96 11.77
C ASP A 23 -27.06 10.95 12.51
N THR A 24 -28.04 11.76 12.09
CA THR A 24 -29.38 11.91 12.71
C THR A 24 -30.36 10.79 12.33
N GLY A 25 -29.90 9.64 11.91
CA GLY A 25 -30.72 8.55 11.40
C GLY A 25 -31.09 8.70 9.93
N ILE A 26 -32.12 7.97 9.50
CA ILE A 26 -32.53 7.92 8.11
C ILE A 26 -34.06 7.85 7.98
N ASP A 27 -34.60 8.55 6.99
CA ASP A 27 -35.97 8.35 6.52
C ASP A 27 -36.02 7.18 5.53
N LEU A 28 -36.21 5.99 6.08
CA LEU A 28 -36.10 4.72 5.35
C LEU A 28 -37.17 4.55 4.26
N ASP A 29 -38.30 5.22 4.36
CA ASP A 29 -39.38 5.15 3.37
C ASP A 29 -39.20 6.12 2.19
N HIS A 30 -38.15 6.96 2.22
CA HIS A 30 -37.82 7.83 1.11
C HIS A 30 -37.48 7.01 -0.15
N SER A 31 -37.84 7.53 -1.35
CA SER A 31 -37.66 6.84 -2.64
C SER A 31 -36.20 6.43 -2.93
N CYS A 32 -35.23 7.13 -2.35
CA CYS A 32 -33.81 6.77 -2.43
C CYS A 32 -33.47 5.43 -1.76
N PHE A 33 -34.17 5.09 -0.67
CA PHE A 33 -33.73 4.02 0.24
C PHE A 33 -34.71 2.84 0.30
N ARG A 34 -36.01 3.06 0.32
CA ARG A 34 -37.01 2.00 0.49
C ARG A 34 -36.84 0.85 -0.49
N ASN A 35 -37.24 -0.34 -0.10
CA ASN A 35 -36.97 -1.57 -0.83
C ASN A 35 -37.66 -1.65 -2.20
N SER A 36 -38.87 -1.12 -2.29
CA SER A 36 -39.65 -1.00 -3.55
C SER A 36 -40.58 0.22 -3.54
N THR A 37 -41.24 0.48 -4.65
CA THR A 37 -42.20 1.59 -4.75
C THR A 37 -43.33 1.54 -3.70
N ASN A 38 -43.65 0.36 -3.19
CA ASN A 38 -44.79 0.15 -2.27
C ASN A 38 -44.37 -0.45 -0.92
N GLU A 39 -43.07 -0.64 -0.68
CA GLU A 39 -42.59 -1.34 0.50
C GLU A 39 -41.28 -0.70 1.00
N VAL A 40 -41.28 -0.34 2.27
CA VAL A 40 -40.10 0.20 2.95
C VAL A 40 -39.00 -0.86 3.01
N GLY A 41 -39.35 -2.08 3.37
CA GLY A 41 -38.43 -3.19 3.63
C GLY A 41 -37.93 -3.19 5.08
N THR A 42 -37.16 -4.22 5.38
CA THR A 42 -36.45 -4.36 6.67
C THR A 42 -34.95 -4.30 6.42
N PRO A 43 -34.19 -3.42 7.09
CA PRO A 43 -32.76 -3.38 6.98
C PRO A 43 -32.13 -4.78 7.16
N GLY A 44 -31.20 -5.13 6.30
CA GLY A 44 -30.56 -6.45 6.27
C GLY A 44 -29.87 -6.74 4.94
N PRO A 45 -29.15 -7.87 4.82
CA PRO A 45 -28.38 -8.19 3.60
C PRO A 45 -29.23 -8.18 2.31
N GLU A 46 -30.50 -8.56 2.41
CA GLU A 46 -31.44 -8.61 1.28
C GLU A 46 -32.09 -7.26 0.98
N HIS A 47 -31.96 -6.27 1.85
CA HIS A 47 -32.50 -4.94 1.59
C HIS A 47 -31.75 -4.25 0.47
N ARG A 48 -32.47 -3.54 -0.41
CA ARG A 48 -31.88 -2.88 -1.58
C ARG A 48 -30.74 -1.93 -1.22
N LYS A 49 -30.91 -1.13 -0.16
CA LYS A 49 -29.95 -0.07 0.22
C LYS A 49 -29.40 -0.20 1.62
N ILE A 50 -30.16 -0.62 2.61
CA ILE A 50 -29.76 -0.56 4.02
C ILE A 50 -29.49 -1.96 4.56
N ILE A 51 -28.22 -2.32 4.70
CA ILE A 51 -27.83 -3.63 5.21
C ILE A 51 -27.84 -3.70 6.74
N HIS A 52 -27.71 -2.56 7.40
CA HIS A 52 -27.79 -2.46 8.85
C HIS A 52 -28.28 -1.06 9.27
N LEU A 53 -29.12 -1.03 10.29
CA LEU A 53 -29.54 0.19 10.96
C LEU A 53 -29.31 0.01 12.48
N ASN A 54 -28.41 0.80 13.04
CA ASN A 54 -28.25 0.88 14.48
C ASN A 54 -29.23 1.92 15.04
N ASP A 55 -30.28 1.43 15.66
CA ASP A 55 -31.39 2.18 16.25
C ASP A 55 -31.33 2.19 17.80
N THR A 56 -30.15 2.01 18.38
CA THR A 56 -29.99 1.91 19.84
C THR A 56 -30.19 3.24 20.56
N ILE A 57 -29.93 4.36 19.88
CA ILE A 57 -30.14 5.73 20.39
C ILE A 57 -31.49 6.27 19.91
N ASP A 58 -31.71 6.26 18.62
CA ASP A 58 -32.97 6.53 17.97
C ASP A 58 -33.01 5.72 16.65
N ASP A 59 -34.16 5.56 16.02
CA ASP A 59 -34.30 4.65 14.88
C ASP A 59 -34.70 5.37 13.57
N TRP A 60 -34.94 6.68 13.63
CA TRP A 60 -35.54 7.37 12.51
C TRP A 60 -35.27 8.88 12.51
N ASP A 61 -35.04 9.44 11.36
CA ASP A 61 -34.84 10.88 11.20
C ASP A 61 -36.18 11.62 11.34
N THR A 62 -36.71 11.75 12.58
CA THR A 62 -38.01 12.25 12.90
C THR A 62 -38.02 13.69 13.39
N GLN A 63 -39.21 14.35 13.31
CA GLN A 63 -39.38 15.71 13.83
C GLN A 63 -39.15 15.76 15.35
N GLY A 64 -38.51 16.81 15.81
CA GLY A 64 -38.19 17.02 17.23
C GLY A 64 -36.74 16.75 17.58
N HIS A 65 -36.00 16.12 16.70
CA HIS A 65 -34.57 15.98 16.83
C HIS A 65 -33.85 17.30 16.52
N GLN A 66 -32.75 17.50 17.18
CA GLN A 66 -31.80 18.54 16.76
C GLN A 66 -31.25 18.13 15.38
N GLN A 67 -31.21 19.09 14.45
CA GLN A 67 -30.74 18.87 13.08
C GLN A 67 -31.53 17.81 12.26
N PHE A 68 -32.76 17.57 12.60
CA PHE A 68 -33.71 16.80 11.80
C PHE A 68 -33.53 16.99 10.28
N ARG A 69 -33.54 15.93 9.52
CA ARG A 69 -33.26 15.80 8.08
C ARG A 69 -31.80 15.77 7.68
N HIS A 70 -30.87 15.98 8.58
CA HIS A 70 -29.45 16.02 8.21
C HIS A 70 -28.95 14.63 7.75
N GLY A 71 -29.15 13.58 8.54
CA GLY A 71 -28.72 12.22 8.23
C GLY A 71 -29.33 11.67 6.94
N THR A 72 -30.62 11.91 6.71
CA THR A 72 -31.30 11.52 5.46
C THR A 72 -30.66 12.22 4.24
N HIS A 73 -30.32 13.49 4.38
CA HIS A 73 -29.66 14.25 3.31
C HIS A 73 -28.27 13.69 3.02
N ILE A 74 -27.49 13.41 4.06
CA ILE A 74 -26.14 12.82 3.95
C ILE A 74 -26.22 11.43 3.29
N ALA A 75 -27.12 10.56 3.77
CA ALA A 75 -27.35 9.23 3.18
C ALA A 75 -27.75 9.31 1.70
N GLY A 76 -28.54 10.34 1.32
CA GLY A 76 -28.90 10.58 -0.07
C GLY A 76 -27.70 10.95 -0.95
N ILE A 77 -26.77 11.77 -0.46
CA ILE A 77 -25.52 12.08 -1.18
C ILE A 77 -24.68 10.80 -1.34
N LEU A 78 -24.63 9.95 -0.31
CA LEU A 78 -23.85 8.73 -0.32
C LEU A 78 -24.38 7.68 -1.31
N ALA A 79 -25.68 7.39 -1.32
CA ALA A 79 -26.17 6.20 -2.02
C ALA A 79 -27.60 6.31 -2.58
N CYS A 80 -28.11 7.52 -2.84
CA CYS A 80 -29.46 7.64 -3.40
C CYS A 80 -29.56 6.98 -4.79
N ASP A 81 -30.51 6.07 -4.92
CA ASP A 81 -30.96 5.50 -6.18
C ASP A 81 -32.51 5.56 -6.20
N GLN A 82 -33.06 6.60 -6.82
CA GLN A 82 -34.46 6.89 -6.75
C GLN A 82 -35.33 5.83 -7.45
N LEU A 83 -36.30 5.28 -6.74
CA LEU A 83 -37.31 4.41 -7.35
C LEU A 83 -38.39 5.21 -8.14
N GLU A 84 -38.57 6.46 -7.79
CA GLU A 84 -39.56 7.36 -8.38
C GLU A 84 -38.99 8.78 -8.49
N GLY A 85 -39.27 9.46 -9.58
CA GLY A 85 -38.83 10.83 -9.83
C GLY A 85 -38.00 10.93 -11.11
N ASP A 86 -37.21 11.98 -11.22
CA ASP A 86 -36.39 12.30 -12.39
C ASP A 86 -34.88 11.95 -12.24
N ASN A 87 -34.56 11.18 -11.22
CA ASN A 87 -33.15 10.84 -10.87
C ASN A 87 -32.26 12.05 -10.53
N SER A 88 -32.82 13.21 -10.26
CA SER A 88 -32.05 14.42 -9.94
C SER A 88 -31.23 14.35 -8.66
N MET A 89 -31.51 13.38 -7.79
CA MET A 89 -30.77 13.11 -6.56
C MET A 89 -29.89 11.85 -6.64
N ARG A 90 -29.71 11.28 -7.82
CA ARG A 90 -28.88 10.07 -7.94
C ARG A 90 -27.47 10.32 -7.46
N SER A 91 -27.01 9.50 -6.53
CA SER A 91 -25.64 9.54 -6.01
C SER A 91 -24.61 9.07 -7.05
N LEU A 92 -23.35 9.49 -6.90
CA LEU A 92 -22.22 8.90 -7.63
C LEU A 92 -22.12 7.39 -7.35
N SER A 93 -22.25 6.98 -6.09
CA SER A 93 -22.27 5.57 -5.68
C SER A 93 -23.70 5.05 -5.47
N SER A 94 -24.55 5.25 -6.46
CA SER A 94 -25.95 4.81 -6.41
C SER A 94 -26.13 3.30 -6.32
N GLY A 95 -25.13 2.48 -6.65
CA GLY A 95 -25.08 1.02 -6.46
C GLY A 95 -24.68 0.59 -5.05
N ALA A 96 -24.05 1.46 -4.28
CA ALA A 96 -23.59 1.16 -2.92
C ALA A 96 -24.74 0.89 -1.95
N LYS A 97 -24.42 0.14 -0.88
CA LYS A 97 -25.32 -0.09 0.26
C LYS A 97 -24.84 0.65 1.50
N LEU A 98 -25.73 0.88 2.45
CA LEU A 98 -25.44 1.66 3.65
C LEU A 98 -25.55 0.83 4.94
N VAL A 99 -24.61 1.10 5.85
CA VAL A 99 -24.75 0.93 7.30
C VAL A 99 -25.13 2.28 7.88
N VAL A 100 -26.24 2.37 8.59
CA VAL A 100 -26.73 3.62 9.19
C VAL A 100 -26.63 3.50 10.71
N GLN A 101 -26.01 4.50 11.33
CA GLN A 101 -25.87 4.62 12.77
C GLN A 101 -26.53 5.91 13.22
N ASP A 102 -27.67 5.80 13.88
CA ASP A 102 -28.32 6.95 14.48
C ASP A 102 -27.63 7.31 15.82
N ILE A 103 -27.07 8.51 15.88
CA ILE A 103 -26.33 9.03 17.03
C ILE A 103 -26.92 10.32 17.58
N VAL A 104 -28.18 10.61 17.24
CA VAL A 104 -28.91 11.80 17.67
C VAL A 104 -30.29 11.41 18.22
N ASP A 105 -30.59 11.87 19.44
CA ASP A 105 -31.90 11.73 20.05
C ASP A 105 -32.60 13.09 20.26
N SER A 106 -33.72 13.07 20.92
CA SER A 106 -34.49 14.28 21.22
C SER A 106 -33.75 15.32 22.09
N SER A 107 -32.63 14.93 22.74
CA SER A 107 -31.76 15.84 23.52
C SER A 107 -30.59 16.41 22.71
N GLY A 108 -30.31 15.85 21.54
CA GLY A 108 -29.23 16.26 20.64
C GLY A 108 -28.28 15.14 20.31
N TRP A 109 -27.05 15.50 19.99
CA TRP A 109 -25.98 14.55 19.66
C TRP A 109 -25.61 13.68 20.86
N SER A 110 -25.69 12.37 20.67
CA SER A 110 -25.39 11.31 21.63
C SER A 110 -24.24 10.43 21.14
N VAL A 111 -23.19 11.08 20.63
CA VAL A 111 -22.00 10.40 20.11
C VAL A 111 -21.37 9.54 21.22
N PRO A 112 -21.08 8.25 20.97
CA PRO A 112 -20.39 7.42 21.95
C PRO A 112 -19.05 8.03 22.40
N ASN A 113 -18.73 7.91 23.68
CA ASN A 113 -17.39 8.31 24.17
C ASN A 113 -16.28 7.51 23.49
N ASP A 114 -16.54 6.23 23.25
CA ASP A 114 -15.67 5.32 22.50
C ASP A 114 -16.18 5.21 21.05
N VAL A 115 -15.67 6.04 20.16
CA VAL A 115 -16.04 6.05 18.75
C VAL A 115 -15.56 4.82 17.97
N THR A 116 -14.62 4.04 18.52
CA THR A 116 -14.21 2.78 17.90
C THR A 116 -15.36 1.77 17.83
N SER A 117 -16.39 1.94 18.65
CA SER A 117 -17.62 1.13 18.56
C SER A 117 -18.39 1.36 17.26
N LEU A 118 -18.43 2.61 16.76
CA LEU A 118 -19.04 2.93 15.47
C LEU A 118 -18.24 2.30 14.32
N LEU A 119 -16.91 2.40 14.40
CA LEU A 119 -16.01 1.85 13.38
C LEU A 119 -16.02 0.32 13.36
N ALA A 120 -16.06 -0.32 14.53
CA ALA A 120 -16.16 -1.77 14.64
C ALA A 120 -17.47 -2.31 14.08
N GLU A 121 -18.59 -1.63 14.33
CA GLU A 121 -19.88 -1.99 13.76
C GLU A 121 -19.87 -1.85 12.23
N SER A 122 -19.32 -0.75 11.73
CA SER A 122 -19.08 -0.51 10.31
C SER A 122 -18.31 -1.67 9.65
N SER A 123 -17.12 -1.96 10.17
CA SER A 123 -16.23 -3.01 9.62
C SER A 123 -16.89 -4.40 9.65
N ARG A 124 -17.63 -4.74 10.71
CA ARG A 124 -18.35 -6.02 10.81
C ARG A 124 -19.42 -6.21 9.74
N HIS A 125 -19.94 -5.14 9.19
CA HIS A 125 -20.91 -5.16 8.09
C HIS A 125 -20.27 -4.98 6.72
N GLY A 126 -18.93 -5.07 6.64
CA GLY A 126 -18.20 -5.01 5.39
C GLY A 126 -17.97 -3.60 4.85
N ALA A 127 -18.17 -2.57 5.66
CA ALA A 127 -17.89 -1.20 5.24
C ALA A 127 -16.43 -0.81 5.55
N ILE A 128 -15.78 -0.23 4.56
CA ILE A 128 -14.47 0.40 4.69
C ILE A 128 -14.63 1.92 4.89
N ILE A 129 -15.56 2.52 4.16
CA ILE A 129 -15.78 3.96 4.08
C ILE A 129 -16.77 4.39 5.15
N ASN A 130 -16.36 5.32 6.01
CA ASN A 130 -17.18 5.91 7.08
C ASN A 130 -17.33 7.40 6.84
N SER A 131 -18.56 7.91 6.79
CA SER A 131 -18.86 9.33 6.59
C SER A 131 -19.40 9.96 7.87
N TRP A 132 -18.64 10.91 8.43
CA TRP A 132 -18.96 11.63 9.66
C TRP A 132 -19.06 13.13 9.40
N SER A 133 -20.29 13.62 9.29
CA SER A 133 -20.59 15.03 9.03
C SER A 133 -20.81 15.82 10.33
N TRP A 134 -20.02 15.54 11.37
CA TRP A 134 -20.11 16.10 12.72
C TRP A 134 -18.73 16.16 13.40
N GLY A 135 -18.67 16.88 14.53
CA GLY A 135 -17.49 17.04 15.36
C GLY A 135 -17.74 18.06 16.45
N ASP A 136 -16.76 18.28 17.33
CA ASP A 136 -16.84 19.24 18.43
C ASP A 136 -16.08 20.55 18.11
N ASN A 137 -16.49 21.64 18.75
CA ASN A 137 -15.92 22.96 18.52
C ASN A 137 -14.56 23.13 19.24
N THR A 138 -13.59 22.31 18.90
CA THR A 138 -12.19 22.43 19.35
C THR A 138 -11.23 22.12 18.20
N VAL A 139 -10.12 22.81 18.16
CA VAL A 139 -9.04 22.61 17.17
C VAL A 139 -7.97 21.63 17.65
N ASN A 140 -8.03 21.22 18.93
CA ASN A 140 -7.04 20.34 19.51
C ASN A 140 -7.21 18.89 18.99
N TYR A 141 -6.09 18.18 18.89
CA TYR A 141 -6.10 16.73 18.74
C TYR A 141 -6.60 16.10 20.04
N THR A 142 -7.78 15.48 20.00
CA THR A 142 -8.47 14.97 21.18
C THR A 142 -8.33 13.46 21.30
N GLU A 143 -8.85 12.89 22.40
CA GLU A 143 -8.96 11.43 22.57
C GLU A 143 -9.76 10.79 21.41
N ARG A 144 -10.78 11.47 20.87
CA ARG A 144 -11.55 11.00 19.72
C ARG A 144 -10.72 10.93 18.44
N SER A 145 -9.88 11.93 18.17
CA SER A 145 -8.94 11.91 17.06
C SER A 145 -7.92 10.76 17.22
N SER A 146 -7.42 10.57 18.45
CA SER A 146 -6.51 9.47 18.79
C SER A 146 -7.16 8.09 18.58
N MET A 147 -8.43 7.93 18.97
CA MET A 147 -9.17 6.69 18.77
C MET A 147 -9.36 6.34 17.27
N ILE A 148 -9.55 7.34 16.41
CA ILE A 148 -9.59 7.11 14.97
C ILE A 148 -8.25 6.61 14.47
N ASP A 149 -7.16 7.26 14.86
CA ASP A 149 -5.81 6.88 14.41
C ASP A 149 -5.42 5.49 14.92
N GLU A 150 -5.67 5.20 16.21
CA GLU A 150 -5.45 3.87 16.78
C GLU A 150 -6.25 2.79 16.04
N TRP A 151 -7.54 3.04 15.84
CA TRP A 151 -8.41 2.10 15.15
C TRP A 151 -7.94 1.81 13.73
N THR A 152 -7.56 2.82 12.96
CA THR A 152 -7.18 2.67 11.55
C THR A 152 -5.83 1.98 11.37
N VAL A 153 -4.92 2.11 12.33
CA VAL A 153 -3.68 1.31 12.37
C VAL A 153 -3.99 -0.17 12.62
N GLU A 154 -4.86 -0.47 13.60
CA GLU A 154 -5.29 -1.84 13.90
C GLU A 154 -6.22 -2.45 12.85
N ASN A 155 -6.87 -1.61 12.06
CA ASN A 155 -7.90 -1.97 11.08
C ASN A 155 -7.66 -1.20 9.77
N PRO A 156 -6.69 -1.60 8.97
CA PRO A 156 -6.27 -0.84 7.77
C PRO A 156 -7.32 -0.77 6.67
N TRP A 157 -8.43 -1.48 6.79
CA TRP A 157 -9.63 -1.36 5.94
C TRP A 157 -10.71 -0.50 6.62
N SER A 158 -10.33 0.59 7.26
CA SER A 158 -11.27 1.55 7.86
C SER A 158 -10.82 2.96 7.51
N LEU A 159 -11.58 3.64 6.68
CA LEU A 159 -11.34 5.00 6.19
C LEU A 159 -12.43 5.93 6.70
N VAL A 160 -12.04 7.00 7.39
CA VAL A 160 -13.00 7.93 8.04
C VAL A 160 -12.96 9.29 7.34
N PHE A 161 -14.05 9.65 6.71
CA PHE A 161 -14.29 10.97 6.13
C PHE A 161 -14.93 11.87 7.16
N VAL A 162 -14.37 13.05 7.40
CA VAL A 162 -14.83 13.96 8.45
C VAL A 162 -15.01 15.38 7.91
N ALA A 163 -16.12 16.00 8.27
CA ALA A 163 -16.35 17.41 8.01
C ALA A 163 -15.50 18.28 8.95
N PRO A 164 -14.60 19.14 8.44
CA PRO A 164 -13.72 19.95 9.29
C PRO A 164 -14.41 21.11 10.02
N GLY A 165 -15.67 21.39 9.68
CA GLY A 165 -16.47 22.45 10.27
C GLY A 165 -16.77 23.62 9.33
N ASN A 166 -17.65 24.51 9.78
CA ASN A 166 -18.23 25.59 8.98
C ASN A 166 -17.98 26.97 9.64
N THR A 167 -16.77 27.20 10.13
CA THR A 167 -16.44 28.42 10.91
C THR A 167 -15.64 29.46 10.14
N GLY A 168 -15.11 29.11 8.98
CA GLY A 168 -14.19 29.98 8.22
C GLY A 168 -12.81 30.12 8.89
N ASN A 169 -12.45 29.24 9.82
CA ASN A 169 -11.22 29.27 10.60
C ASN A 169 -10.54 27.89 10.58
N THR A 170 -9.61 27.65 11.52
CA THR A 170 -8.92 26.37 11.67
C THR A 170 -9.90 25.21 11.84
N MET A 171 -9.58 24.09 11.23
CA MET A 171 -10.33 22.86 11.26
C MET A 171 -10.58 22.33 12.68
N LEU A 172 -11.68 21.63 12.87
CA LEU A 172 -12.19 21.16 14.14
C LEU A 172 -11.99 19.63 14.28
N GLU A 173 -11.93 19.15 15.55
CA GLU A 173 -11.86 17.72 15.81
C GLU A 173 -13.17 17.01 15.38
N PRO A 174 -13.19 15.73 14.97
CA PRO A 174 -12.04 14.85 14.85
C PRO A 174 -11.38 14.86 13.45
N SER A 175 -11.66 15.88 12.60
CA SER A 175 -11.07 15.97 11.27
C SER A 175 -9.55 16.14 11.25
N ASN A 176 -8.98 16.52 12.40
CA ASN A 176 -7.53 16.65 12.63
C ASN A 176 -6.85 15.31 13.03
N ALA A 177 -7.56 14.18 13.03
CA ALA A 177 -6.94 12.88 13.12
C ALA A 177 -5.99 12.64 11.93
N TYR A 178 -4.86 11.97 12.16
CA TYR A 178 -3.80 11.82 11.14
C TYR A 178 -4.22 10.96 9.95
N ASN A 179 -5.08 9.98 10.22
CA ASN A 179 -5.54 9.01 9.24
C ASN A 179 -6.93 9.31 8.67
N ALA A 180 -7.56 10.40 9.11
CA ALA A 180 -8.85 10.84 8.62
C ALA A 180 -8.74 11.62 7.30
N VAL A 181 -9.79 11.59 6.50
CA VAL A 181 -9.96 12.40 5.31
C VAL A 181 -10.83 13.61 5.66
N ALA A 182 -10.22 14.75 5.88
CA ALA A 182 -10.91 16.02 6.12
C ALA A 182 -11.35 16.65 4.79
N VAL A 183 -12.67 16.91 4.62
CA VAL A 183 -13.23 17.32 3.34
C VAL A 183 -13.84 18.73 3.42
N VAL A 184 -13.27 19.67 2.66
CA VAL A 184 -13.81 21.03 2.52
C VAL A 184 -14.82 21.14 1.38
N ALA A 185 -15.70 22.10 1.49
CA ALA A 185 -16.74 22.35 0.51
C ALA A 185 -16.29 23.26 -0.63
N SER A 186 -16.61 22.90 -1.86
CA SER A 186 -16.53 23.76 -3.04
C SER A 186 -17.92 23.98 -3.66
N ASP A 187 -18.06 24.94 -4.57
CA ASP A 187 -19.21 24.96 -5.44
C ASP A 187 -19.12 23.82 -6.50
N SER A 188 -20.22 23.52 -7.17
CA SER A 188 -20.33 22.41 -8.13
C SER A 188 -20.03 22.79 -9.58
N ASN A 189 -19.53 23.99 -9.84
CA ASN A 189 -19.15 24.42 -11.20
C ASN A 189 -17.82 23.80 -11.61
N GLU A 190 -17.56 23.67 -12.91
CA GLU A 190 -16.26 23.19 -13.46
C GLU A 190 -15.07 23.97 -12.91
N ASN A 191 -15.16 25.29 -12.90
CA ASN A 191 -14.15 26.18 -12.31
C ASN A 191 -14.48 26.49 -10.84
N GLY A 192 -14.91 25.49 -10.09
CA GLY A 192 -15.43 25.63 -8.75
C GLY A 192 -14.50 26.36 -7.79
N SER A 193 -15.07 27.21 -6.95
CA SER A 193 -14.35 27.90 -5.89
C SER A 193 -14.60 27.25 -4.53
N LEU A 194 -13.62 27.37 -3.64
CA LEU A 194 -13.80 26.94 -2.26
C LEU A 194 -14.86 27.79 -1.56
N TRP A 195 -15.69 27.13 -0.77
CA TRP A 195 -16.67 27.82 0.04
C TRP A 195 -16.02 28.62 1.18
N SER A 196 -16.33 29.90 1.31
CA SER A 196 -15.72 30.78 2.30
C SER A 196 -16.05 30.42 3.76
N GLY A 197 -17.03 29.54 3.99
CA GLY A 197 -17.41 29.05 5.32
C GLY A 197 -16.60 27.86 5.81
N ASN A 198 -15.75 27.26 4.97
CA ASN A 198 -14.96 26.11 5.36
C ASN A 198 -14.09 26.38 6.59
N SER A 199 -14.08 25.48 7.57
CA SER A 199 -12.92 25.34 8.42
C SER A 199 -11.83 24.62 7.62
N HIS A 200 -10.58 25.04 7.77
CA HIS A 200 -9.48 24.62 6.92
C HIS A 200 -8.16 24.45 7.70
N GLY A 201 -7.12 23.96 7.04
CA GLY A 201 -5.78 23.91 7.58
C GLY A 201 -5.04 25.29 7.57
N PRO A 202 -3.78 25.33 8.02
CA PRO A 202 -3.12 24.21 8.68
C PRO A 202 -3.76 23.88 10.05
N ASP A 203 -3.57 22.64 10.52
CA ASP A 203 -3.99 22.26 11.86
C ASP A 203 -3.04 22.85 12.94
N VAL A 204 -3.29 22.54 14.21
CA VAL A 204 -2.49 23.06 15.34
C VAL A 204 -1.05 22.52 15.37
N ASN A 205 -0.74 21.48 14.62
CA ASN A 205 0.58 20.87 14.49
C ASN A 205 1.29 21.28 13.18
N ASP A 206 0.76 22.33 12.51
CA ASP A 206 1.28 22.86 11.23
C ASP A 206 1.28 21.84 10.07
N ARG A 207 0.35 20.84 10.11
CA ARG A 207 0.09 19.94 9.01
C ARG A 207 -0.90 20.58 8.05
N ARG A 208 -0.90 20.14 6.78
CA ARG A 208 -1.90 20.56 5.77
C ARG A 208 -3.32 20.43 6.31
N GLY A 209 -3.63 19.32 6.98
CA GLY A 209 -4.88 19.05 7.68
C GLY A 209 -6.03 18.72 6.75
N VAL A 210 -6.42 19.63 5.86
CA VAL A 210 -7.41 19.34 4.81
C VAL A 210 -6.85 18.32 3.82
N PHE A 211 -7.67 17.30 3.52
CA PHE A 211 -7.25 16.26 2.59
C PHE A 211 -7.73 16.55 1.16
N ILE A 212 -9.02 16.87 0.98
CA ILE A 212 -9.61 17.05 -0.34
C ILE A 212 -10.77 18.05 -0.30
N ALA A 213 -11.11 18.61 -1.45
CA ALA A 213 -12.29 19.45 -1.65
C ALA A 213 -13.35 18.67 -2.45
N ALA A 214 -14.61 18.85 -2.10
CA ALA A 214 -15.72 18.27 -2.87
C ALA A 214 -16.90 19.23 -2.94
N PRO A 215 -17.83 19.08 -3.91
CA PRO A 215 -19.03 19.89 -3.96
C PRO A 215 -19.82 19.83 -2.65
N GLY A 216 -20.06 21.00 -2.04
CA GLY A 216 -20.74 21.13 -0.76
C GLY A 216 -21.66 22.36 -0.67
N VAL A 217 -21.78 23.13 -1.76
CA VAL A 217 -22.62 24.34 -1.82
C VAL A 217 -23.90 24.08 -2.58
N SER A 218 -25.04 24.31 -1.94
CA SER A 218 -26.39 24.13 -2.51
C SER A 218 -26.65 22.72 -3.07
N ILE A 219 -26.13 21.70 -2.36
CA ILE A 219 -26.29 20.31 -2.76
C ILE A 219 -27.71 19.85 -2.52
N VAL A 220 -28.37 19.37 -3.58
CA VAL A 220 -29.73 18.83 -3.54
C VAL A 220 -29.67 17.33 -3.24
N SER A 221 -30.38 16.89 -2.20
CA SER A 221 -30.45 15.49 -1.80
C SER A 221 -31.77 15.16 -1.10
N ALA A 222 -31.92 13.91 -0.65
CA ALA A 222 -33.11 13.40 0.00
C ALA A 222 -33.53 14.23 1.24
N LYS A 223 -34.82 14.38 1.44
CA LYS A 223 -35.38 15.13 2.56
C LYS A 223 -36.33 14.26 3.36
N ALA A 224 -36.02 14.06 4.63
CA ALA A 224 -36.93 13.39 5.55
C ALA A 224 -38.25 14.19 5.72
N ASP A 225 -39.39 13.52 5.69
CA ASP A 225 -40.69 14.12 5.97
C ASP A 225 -41.10 14.05 7.45
N GLY A 226 -40.35 13.25 8.24
CA GLY A 226 -40.57 13.08 9.68
C GLY A 226 -41.64 12.08 10.03
N THR A 227 -42.04 11.23 9.10
CA THR A 227 -43.04 10.17 9.32
C THR A 227 -42.54 8.84 8.76
N ARG A 228 -42.79 7.72 9.49
CA ARG A 228 -42.28 6.39 9.12
C ARG A 228 -42.95 5.69 7.96
N MET A 229 -44.05 6.23 7.44
CA MET A 229 -44.85 5.60 6.40
C MET A 229 -45.35 6.63 5.38
N GLY A 230 -44.60 7.70 5.18
CA GLY A 230 -44.91 8.79 4.27
C GLY A 230 -44.75 8.43 2.80
N MET A 231 -43.85 7.49 2.50
CA MET A 231 -43.46 7.08 1.14
C MET A 231 -43.10 8.29 0.25
N ASN A 232 -42.26 9.17 0.79
CA ASN A 232 -41.96 10.44 0.14
C ASN A 232 -40.80 10.32 -0.90
N ASN A 233 -40.67 11.34 -1.73
CA ASN A 233 -39.57 11.56 -2.66
C ASN A 233 -39.10 13.03 -2.66
N ASP A 234 -39.29 13.71 -1.52
CA ASP A 234 -38.98 15.12 -1.35
C ASP A 234 -37.46 15.34 -1.40
N SER A 235 -37.05 16.49 -1.91
CA SER A 235 -35.67 16.94 -1.92
C SER A 235 -35.52 18.35 -1.35
N TYR A 236 -34.32 18.70 -0.95
CA TYR A 236 -33.97 20.07 -0.62
C TYR A 236 -32.45 20.29 -0.72
N ALA A 237 -32.06 21.56 -0.76
CA ALA A 237 -30.65 21.94 -0.87
C ALA A 237 -30.08 22.33 0.48
N MET A 238 -28.84 21.85 0.75
CA MET A 238 -28.03 22.24 1.90
C MET A 238 -26.66 22.71 1.48
N THR A 239 -25.97 23.45 2.35
CA THR A 239 -24.60 23.93 2.15
C THR A 239 -23.78 23.71 3.39
N GLY A 240 -22.58 23.15 3.24
CA GLY A 240 -21.62 22.95 4.31
C GLY A 240 -20.59 21.88 3.98
N THR A 241 -19.54 21.80 4.80
CA THR A 241 -18.58 20.68 4.76
C THR A 241 -19.27 19.34 5.00
N SER A 242 -20.41 19.34 5.73
CA SER A 242 -21.26 18.17 5.91
C SER A 242 -21.78 17.57 4.60
N MET A 243 -21.93 18.35 3.52
CA MET A 243 -22.38 17.89 2.21
C MET A 243 -21.19 17.45 1.34
N ALA A 244 -20.06 18.10 1.50
CA ALA A 244 -18.82 17.74 0.79
C ALA A 244 -18.25 16.40 1.26
N THR A 245 -18.32 16.13 2.56
CA THR A 245 -17.81 14.88 3.17
C THR A 245 -18.44 13.62 2.56
N PRO A 246 -19.76 13.44 2.50
CA PRO A 246 -20.35 12.30 1.83
C PRO A 246 -20.14 12.29 0.32
N MET A 247 -19.93 13.44 -0.33
CA MET A 247 -19.61 13.51 -1.74
C MET A 247 -18.23 12.88 -2.04
N ALA A 248 -17.22 13.21 -1.24
CA ALA A 248 -15.90 12.60 -1.35
C ALA A 248 -15.93 11.10 -0.97
N ALA A 249 -16.70 10.72 0.04
CA ALA A 249 -16.89 9.33 0.42
C ALA A 249 -17.58 8.51 -0.69
N SER A 250 -18.61 9.09 -1.34
CA SER A 250 -19.28 8.50 -2.50
C SER A 250 -18.32 8.33 -3.70
N PHE A 251 -17.49 9.31 -3.98
CA PHE A 251 -16.44 9.19 -5.00
C PHE A 251 -15.44 8.08 -4.67
N THR A 252 -15.02 7.99 -3.40
CA THR A 252 -14.07 6.94 -2.98
C THR A 252 -14.68 5.53 -3.08
N ALA A 253 -16.00 5.39 -3.00
CA ALA A 253 -16.64 4.11 -3.28
C ALA A 253 -16.48 3.69 -4.75
N LEU A 254 -16.41 4.61 -5.69
CA LEU A 254 -16.07 4.30 -7.08
C LEU A 254 -14.61 3.86 -7.22
N LEU A 255 -13.68 4.46 -6.46
CA LEU A 255 -12.27 4.02 -6.43
C LEU A 255 -12.14 2.61 -5.84
N GLN A 256 -12.90 2.31 -4.79
CA GLN A 256 -12.92 0.95 -4.23
C GLN A 256 -13.45 -0.07 -5.25
N GLU A 257 -14.55 0.24 -5.92
CA GLU A 257 -15.11 -0.60 -7.00
C GLU A 257 -14.10 -0.77 -8.15
N LEU A 258 -13.40 0.30 -8.54
CA LEU A 258 -12.37 0.26 -9.58
C LEU A 258 -11.26 -0.73 -9.24
N VAL A 259 -10.71 -0.66 -8.03
CA VAL A 259 -9.66 -1.61 -7.59
C VAL A 259 -10.19 -3.03 -7.54
N GLN A 260 -11.42 -3.23 -7.04
CA GLN A 260 -12.03 -4.56 -6.99
C GLN A 260 -12.24 -5.15 -8.39
N ASN A 261 -12.59 -4.34 -9.37
CA ASN A 261 -12.81 -4.77 -10.74
C ASN A 261 -11.52 -5.05 -11.50
N GLU A 262 -10.50 -4.17 -11.35
CA GLU A 262 -9.25 -4.26 -12.11
C GLU A 262 -8.21 -5.20 -11.47
N TYR A 263 -8.20 -5.30 -10.13
CA TYR A 263 -7.15 -6.01 -9.39
C TYR A 263 -7.67 -7.20 -8.55
N ASP A 264 -8.98 -7.44 -8.53
CA ASP A 264 -9.65 -8.59 -7.85
C ASP A 264 -9.34 -8.71 -6.35
N TYR A 265 -9.21 -7.58 -5.64
CA TYR A 265 -9.09 -7.55 -4.18
C TYR A 265 -9.70 -6.30 -3.56
N THR A 266 -9.99 -6.35 -2.26
CA THR A 266 -10.53 -5.21 -1.51
C THR A 266 -9.40 -4.30 -1.03
N PRO A 267 -9.32 -3.02 -1.50
CA PRO A 267 -8.21 -2.12 -1.18
C PRO A 267 -8.21 -1.70 0.30
N SER A 268 -7.01 -1.43 0.83
CA SER A 268 -6.85 -0.83 2.15
C SER A 268 -7.21 0.66 2.17
N ALA A 269 -7.42 1.23 3.36
CA ALA A 269 -7.63 2.66 3.52
C ALA A 269 -6.41 3.51 3.09
N PRO A 270 -5.15 3.13 3.37
CA PRO A 270 -3.99 3.79 2.79
C PRO A 270 -4.02 3.85 1.26
N LEU A 271 -4.32 2.75 0.57
CA LEU A 271 -4.41 2.76 -0.89
C LEU A 271 -5.54 3.68 -1.37
N LEU A 272 -6.72 3.61 -0.76
CA LEU A 272 -7.83 4.49 -1.11
C LEU A 272 -7.51 5.97 -0.89
N ARG A 273 -6.76 6.32 0.17
CA ARG A 273 -6.28 7.70 0.36
C ARG A 273 -5.27 8.11 -0.71
N ALA A 274 -4.33 7.24 -1.06
CA ALA A 274 -3.38 7.52 -2.13
C ALA A 274 -4.11 7.76 -3.47
N MET A 275 -5.06 6.93 -3.84
CA MET A 275 -5.86 7.09 -5.05
C MET A 275 -6.73 8.36 -5.01
N LEU A 276 -7.37 8.63 -3.86
CA LEU A 276 -8.16 9.86 -3.70
C LEU A 276 -7.29 11.12 -3.85
N ALA A 277 -6.08 11.10 -3.32
CA ALA A 277 -5.12 12.21 -3.49
C ALA A 277 -4.66 12.36 -4.94
N ALA A 278 -4.32 11.25 -5.61
CA ALA A 278 -3.93 11.24 -7.02
C ALA A 278 -5.06 11.68 -7.98
N SER A 279 -6.31 11.52 -7.56
CA SER A 279 -7.47 12.02 -8.33
C SER A 279 -7.71 13.53 -8.18
N GLY A 280 -6.96 14.20 -7.30
CA GLY A 280 -7.21 15.59 -6.95
C GLY A 280 -6.77 16.59 -7.99
N GLU A 281 -7.66 17.50 -8.40
CA GLU A 281 -7.39 18.62 -9.26
C GLU A 281 -7.50 19.93 -8.48
N GLY A 282 -6.45 20.74 -8.47
CA GLY A 282 -6.42 22.00 -7.72
C GLY A 282 -7.46 23.02 -8.20
N LEU A 283 -8.21 23.56 -7.26
CA LEU A 283 -9.17 24.63 -7.49
C LEU A 283 -8.54 26.02 -7.36
N VAL A 284 -7.49 26.12 -6.60
CA VAL A 284 -6.74 27.37 -6.32
C VAL A 284 -5.27 27.04 -6.48
N GLY A 285 -4.61 27.51 -7.48
CA GLY A 285 -3.26 27.10 -7.90
C GLY A 285 -2.29 26.75 -6.76
N GLY A 286 -1.46 25.73 -6.99
CA GLY A 286 -0.48 25.19 -6.05
C GLY A 286 -1.06 24.04 -5.20
N ASP A 287 -1.03 22.84 -5.72
CA ASP A 287 -1.43 21.60 -5.04
C ASP A 287 -0.21 20.95 -4.37
N PRO A 288 -0.43 20.22 -3.28
CA PRO A 288 -1.51 20.32 -2.29
C PRO A 288 -1.30 21.46 -1.28
N ASP A 289 -2.37 22.05 -0.77
CA ASP A 289 -2.31 23.16 0.16
C ASP A 289 -3.32 23.05 1.33
N PRO A 290 -3.16 23.84 2.42
CA PRO A 290 -4.03 23.75 3.59
C PRO A 290 -5.49 24.17 3.36
N MET A 291 -5.83 24.81 2.26
CA MET A 291 -7.18 25.29 1.97
C MET A 291 -8.03 24.27 1.22
N GLN A 292 -7.43 23.51 0.30
CA GLN A 292 -8.10 22.58 -0.59
C GLN A 292 -7.60 21.13 -0.48
N GLY A 293 -6.51 20.88 0.24
CA GLY A 293 -5.82 19.60 0.24
C GLY A 293 -5.26 19.28 -1.13
N PHE A 294 -5.56 18.10 -1.65
CA PHE A 294 -5.18 17.66 -3.00
C PHE A 294 -6.11 18.21 -4.12
N GLY A 295 -7.07 19.08 -3.79
CA GLY A 295 -8.00 19.64 -4.76
C GLY A 295 -9.33 18.89 -4.83
N ARG A 296 -10.01 18.89 -5.99
CA ARG A 296 -11.28 18.19 -6.20
C ARG A 296 -11.06 16.90 -6.98
N PRO A 297 -11.60 15.75 -6.51
CA PRO A 297 -11.34 14.47 -7.16
C PRO A 297 -12.00 14.36 -8.54
N SER A 298 -11.27 13.75 -9.49
CA SER A 298 -11.71 13.40 -10.84
C SER A 298 -11.31 11.96 -11.18
N LEU A 299 -12.18 11.22 -11.88
CA LEU A 299 -11.84 9.89 -12.40
C LEU A 299 -10.92 9.95 -13.62
N GLU A 300 -10.79 11.11 -14.27
CA GLU A 300 -9.92 11.29 -15.43
C GLU A 300 -8.46 10.90 -15.14
N SER A 301 -8.02 11.03 -13.89
CA SER A 301 -6.68 10.58 -13.46
C SER A 301 -6.43 9.08 -13.67
N PHE A 302 -7.49 8.28 -13.83
CA PHE A 302 -7.43 6.83 -14.00
C PHE A 302 -7.99 6.34 -15.34
N GLU A 303 -8.11 7.22 -16.33
CA GLU A 303 -8.52 6.83 -17.69
C GLU A 303 -7.44 6.03 -18.43
N ASN A 304 -6.18 6.33 -18.15
CA ASN A 304 -5.04 5.58 -18.65
C ASN A 304 -4.64 4.48 -17.66
N ASP A 305 -3.71 3.62 -18.06
CA ASP A 305 -3.14 2.60 -17.20
C ASP A 305 -2.53 3.24 -15.94
N PHE A 306 -2.83 2.67 -14.80
CA PHE A 306 -2.27 3.07 -13.52
C PHE A 306 -1.79 1.84 -12.74
N ILE A 307 -0.88 2.05 -11.82
CA ILE A 307 -0.26 1.00 -11.01
C ILE A 307 -0.67 1.22 -9.56
N VAL A 308 -1.07 0.16 -8.88
CA VAL A 308 -1.33 0.20 -7.44
C VAL A 308 -0.42 -0.78 -6.70
N TYR A 309 -0.02 -0.36 -5.52
CA TYR A 309 0.66 -1.21 -4.56
C TYR A 309 -0.02 -1.10 -3.19
N ASP A 310 -0.24 -2.22 -2.53
CA ASP A 310 -0.95 -2.25 -1.24
C ASP A 310 -0.31 -3.31 -0.33
N SER A 311 0.44 -2.86 0.67
CA SER A 311 1.05 -3.74 1.67
C SER A 311 0.01 -4.59 2.41
N TYR A 312 -1.22 -4.11 2.48
CA TYR A 312 -2.34 -4.74 3.20
C TYR A 312 -3.17 -5.66 2.31
N LYS A 313 -2.83 -5.81 1.02
CA LYS A 313 -3.54 -6.72 0.11
C LYS A 313 -3.66 -8.12 0.71
N THR A 314 -4.87 -8.67 0.72
CA THR A 314 -5.18 -10.02 1.19
C THR A 314 -6.07 -10.73 0.19
N ASP A 315 -5.89 -12.05 0.06
CA ASP A 315 -6.63 -12.87 -0.90
C ASP A 315 -8.10 -13.06 -0.52
N ASP A 316 -8.44 -13.02 0.76
CA ASP A 316 -9.82 -13.21 1.26
C ASP A 316 -10.11 -12.28 2.43
N TRP A 317 -10.46 -11.04 2.10
CA TRP A 317 -10.83 -10.02 3.09
C TRP A 317 -12.10 -10.40 3.87
N VAL A 318 -13.07 -11.07 3.25
CA VAL A 318 -14.32 -11.47 3.91
C VAL A 318 -14.04 -12.49 5.00
N ALA A 319 -13.27 -13.53 4.69
CA ALA A 319 -12.87 -14.53 5.69
C ALA A 319 -12.03 -13.91 6.81
N LEU A 320 -11.20 -12.93 6.50
CA LEU A 320 -10.44 -12.20 7.50
C LEU A 320 -11.36 -11.45 8.48
N ILE A 321 -12.35 -10.72 7.98
CA ILE A 321 -13.33 -10.01 8.82
C ILE A 321 -14.15 -11.00 9.67
N GLU A 322 -14.64 -12.08 9.09
CA GLU A 322 -15.39 -13.12 9.81
C GLU A 322 -14.57 -13.81 10.92
N SER A 323 -13.28 -13.99 10.70
CA SER A 323 -12.36 -14.63 11.66
C SER A 323 -12.20 -13.84 12.96
N ARG A 324 -12.44 -12.53 12.96
CA ARG A 324 -12.29 -11.64 14.12
C ARG A 324 -13.38 -11.79 15.17
N GLY A 325 -14.51 -12.40 14.83
CA GLY A 325 -15.56 -12.76 15.77
C GLY A 325 -16.93 -12.17 15.46
N GLY A 326 -17.96 -12.91 15.91
CA GLY A 326 -19.37 -12.62 15.58
C GLY A 326 -20.02 -11.51 16.40
N THR A 327 -19.39 -11.01 17.47
CA THR A 327 -19.93 -9.92 18.31
C THR A 327 -19.07 -8.66 18.18
N LEU A 328 -19.66 -7.49 18.47
CA LEU A 328 -18.94 -6.23 18.46
C LEU A 328 -17.73 -6.25 19.40
N GLU A 329 -17.90 -6.76 20.62
CA GLU A 329 -16.84 -6.83 21.61
C GLU A 329 -15.72 -7.81 21.19
N SER A 330 -16.07 -8.97 20.64
CA SER A 330 -15.06 -9.91 20.15
C SER A 330 -14.28 -9.34 18.96
N PHE A 331 -14.95 -8.61 18.08
CA PHE A 331 -14.31 -7.96 16.96
C PHE A 331 -13.33 -6.87 17.40
N LYS A 332 -13.72 -6.01 18.33
CA LYS A 332 -12.86 -4.96 18.90
C LYS A 332 -11.65 -5.53 19.67
N SER A 333 -11.84 -6.63 20.39
CA SER A 333 -10.77 -7.26 21.18
C SER A 333 -9.85 -8.18 20.39
N ASN A 334 -10.08 -8.34 19.09
CA ASN A 334 -9.29 -9.16 18.20
C ASN A 334 -8.89 -8.36 16.95
N PRO A 335 -7.99 -7.36 17.09
CA PRO A 335 -7.50 -6.59 15.95
C PRO A 335 -6.80 -7.50 14.94
N TRP A 336 -6.70 -7.02 13.71
CA TRP A 336 -5.94 -7.75 12.69
C TRP A 336 -4.45 -7.78 13.07
N ASN A 337 -3.81 -8.91 12.87
CA ASN A 337 -2.46 -9.18 13.33
C ASN A 337 -1.41 -9.27 12.20
N GLY A 338 -1.71 -8.78 11.02
CA GLY A 338 -0.82 -8.85 9.85
C GLY A 338 -0.92 -10.14 9.03
N THR A 339 -1.62 -11.16 9.54
CA THR A 339 -1.74 -12.45 8.84
C THR A 339 -2.47 -12.31 7.51
N GLY A 340 -1.90 -12.89 6.45
CA GLY A 340 -2.48 -12.96 5.12
C GLY A 340 -2.23 -11.72 4.25
N ALA A 341 -1.50 -10.72 4.74
CA ALA A 341 -1.12 -9.56 3.93
C ALA A 341 0.06 -9.87 3.00
N ALA A 342 0.09 -9.20 1.86
CA ALA A 342 1.17 -9.33 0.88
C ALA A 342 2.49 -8.71 1.37
N GLY A 343 2.44 -7.63 2.20
CA GLY A 343 3.62 -6.87 2.61
C GLY A 343 4.19 -6.03 1.46
N PRO A 344 5.43 -5.49 1.61
CA PRO A 344 6.19 -5.49 2.84
C PRO A 344 5.63 -4.54 3.89
N PHE A 345 6.04 -4.79 5.15
CA PHE A 345 5.90 -3.86 6.25
C PHE A 345 7.31 -3.45 6.66
N LEU A 346 7.62 -2.17 6.53
CA LEU A 346 8.96 -1.65 6.70
C LEU A 346 9.25 -1.28 8.16
N ALA A 347 10.37 -1.78 8.69
CA ALA A 347 10.96 -1.29 9.92
C ALA A 347 11.86 -0.08 9.63
N GLU A 348 12.29 0.61 10.69
CA GLU A 348 13.23 1.73 10.56
C GLU A 348 14.48 1.34 9.76
N ASN A 349 14.84 2.18 8.79
CA ASN A 349 15.90 1.98 7.81
C ASN A 349 15.68 0.84 6.78
N GLU A 350 14.51 0.20 6.76
CA GLU A 350 14.14 -0.68 5.65
C GLU A 350 13.52 0.13 4.51
N SER A 351 13.63 -0.40 3.29
CA SER A 351 13.08 0.21 2.08
C SER A 351 12.40 -0.82 1.19
N TRP A 352 11.51 -0.33 0.36
CA TRP A 352 10.94 -1.04 -0.78
C TRP A 352 11.20 -0.21 -2.03
N ALA A 353 11.56 -0.87 -3.13
CA ALA A 353 11.80 -0.21 -4.40
C ALA A 353 11.28 -1.05 -5.56
N GLN A 354 10.78 -0.37 -6.59
CA GLN A 354 10.40 -1.02 -7.84
C GLN A 354 10.70 -0.14 -9.05
N LEU A 355 11.17 -0.78 -10.13
CA LEU A 355 11.44 -0.13 -11.39
C LEU A 355 10.21 -0.04 -12.27
N TYR A 356 10.08 1.10 -12.92
CA TYR A 356 9.06 1.38 -13.92
C TYR A 356 9.66 2.12 -15.11
N GLN A 357 8.97 2.06 -16.23
CA GLN A 357 9.30 2.85 -17.40
C GLN A 357 8.31 4.02 -17.53
N PRO A 358 8.78 5.28 -17.69
CA PRO A 358 7.90 6.40 -17.97
C PRO A 358 7.17 6.22 -19.28
N VAL A 359 5.86 6.50 -19.31
CA VAL A 359 5.07 6.53 -20.53
C VAL A 359 5.40 7.81 -21.30
N SER A 360 5.76 7.68 -22.58
CA SER A 360 6.23 8.81 -23.36
C SER A 360 5.13 9.86 -23.55
N GLY A 361 5.41 11.08 -23.11
CA GLY A 361 4.50 12.22 -23.23
C GLY A 361 3.51 12.37 -22.08
N GLU A 362 3.49 11.45 -21.11
CA GLU A 362 2.66 11.55 -19.92
C GLU A 362 3.48 12.06 -18.73
N ASP A 363 2.86 12.84 -17.87
CA ASP A 363 3.44 13.25 -16.61
C ASP A 363 3.42 12.06 -15.65
N VAL A 364 4.47 11.88 -14.87
CA VAL A 364 4.51 10.86 -13.81
C VAL A 364 3.99 11.45 -12.52
N GLU A 365 3.01 10.81 -11.94
CA GLU A 365 2.53 11.11 -10.60
C GLU A 365 2.55 9.85 -9.74
N VAL A 366 3.17 9.94 -8.57
CA VAL A 366 3.20 8.87 -7.58
C VAL A 366 2.73 9.42 -6.25
N VAL A 367 1.72 8.77 -5.68
CA VAL A 367 1.17 9.11 -4.37
C VAL A 367 1.27 7.91 -3.45
N MET A 368 1.82 8.12 -2.27
CA MET A 368 1.91 7.12 -1.21
C MET A 368 1.11 7.57 0.01
N SER A 369 0.48 6.63 0.69
CA SER A 369 -0.18 6.87 1.97
C SER A 369 0.05 5.72 2.94
N TYR A 370 0.13 6.06 4.23
CA TYR A 370 0.26 5.09 5.32
C TYR A 370 -0.54 5.53 6.53
N ASN A 371 -0.79 4.64 7.49
CA ASN A 371 -1.47 4.99 8.73
C ASN A 371 -0.46 5.36 9.82
N ALA A 372 -0.52 6.62 10.28
CA ALA A 372 0.26 7.07 11.42
C ALA A 372 -0.30 6.53 12.73
N ARG A 373 0.59 6.25 13.67
CA ARG A 373 0.23 5.83 15.02
C ARG A 373 -0.31 6.99 15.83
N PRO A 374 -1.28 6.75 16.75
CA PRO A 374 -1.86 7.81 17.56
C PRO A 374 -0.90 8.36 18.61
N GLY A 375 -1.18 9.57 19.07
CA GLY A 375 -0.63 10.14 20.30
C GLY A 375 0.70 10.86 20.17
N GLY A 376 1.23 10.99 18.99
CA GLY A 376 2.54 11.60 18.85
C GLY A 376 2.72 12.57 17.69
N TYR A 377 3.44 13.62 17.97
CA TYR A 377 4.14 14.42 16.98
C TYR A 377 5.63 14.40 17.41
N PRO A 378 6.56 14.05 16.54
CA PRO A 378 6.39 13.68 15.12
C PRO A 378 5.67 12.34 14.91
N ILE A 379 5.14 12.13 13.71
CA ILE A 379 4.56 10.86 13.25
C ILE A 379 5.67 9.96 12.68
N ASP A 380 5.36 8.68 12.45
CA ASP A 380 6.24 7.81 11.64
C ASP A 380 6.60 8.52 10.32
N ASP A 381 7.84 8.38 9.87
CA ASP A 381 8.36 9.02 8.66
C ASP A 381 8.67 7.98 7.58
N LEU A 382 7.69 7.74 6.69
CA LEU A 382 7.89 6.99 5.45
C LEU A 382 8.13 8.00 4.32
N ARG A 383 9.31 7.90 3.69
CA ARG A 383 9.74 8.78 2.60
C ARG A 383 9.41 8.13 1.25
N LEU A 384 8.78 8.91 0.38
CA LEU A 384 8.64 8.55 -1.04
C LEU A 384 9.78 9.21 -1.83
N ILE A 385 10.48 8.42 -2.63
CA ILE A 385 11.60 8.88 -3.46
C ILE A 385 11.41 8.31 -4.86
N ILE A 386 11.59 9.15 -5.88
CA ILE A 386 11.71 8.69 -7.27
C ILE A 386 13.12 8.99 -7.75
N LYS A 387 13.84 7.97 -8.21
CA LYS A 387 15.14 8.11 -8.88
C LYS A 387 14.99 7.84 -10.36
N THR A 388 15.80 8.52 -11.15
CA THR A 388 15.75 8.41 -12.62
C THR A 388 17.08 7.86 -13.16
N SER A 389 17.03 7.16 -14.29
CA SER A 389 18.18 6.53 -14.94
C SER A 389 19.32 7.50 -15.28
N ASP A 390 19.07 8.80 -15.30
CA ASP A 390 20.08 9.84 -15.56
C ASP A 390 20.71 10.43 -14.28
N GLY A 391 20.46 9.82 -13.11
CA GLY A 391 21.06 10.17 -11.82
C GLY A 391 20.39 11.35 -11.11
N ARG A 392 19.16 11.66 -11.45
CA ARG A 392 18.35 12.65 -10.72
C ARG A 392 17.37 11.93 -9.81
N PHE A 393 16.83 12.67 -8.83
CA PHE A 393 15.79 12.17 -7.94
C PHE A 393 14.82 13.29 -7.54
N ALA A 394 13.61 12.91 -7.12
CA ALA A 394 12.64 13.74 -6.42
C ALA A 394 12.29 13.09 -5.08
N VAL A 395 11.92 13.91 -4.10
CA VAL A 395 11.41 13.44 -2.81
C VAL A 395 10.00 13.98 -2.57
N ASP A 396 9.30 13.34 -1.66
CA ASP A 396 7.94 13.64 -1.26
C ASP A 396 7.74 15.11 -0.87
N ASP A 397 6.63 15.66 -1.33
CA ASP A 397 6.11 17.01 -1.03
C ASP A 397 7.08 18.19 -1.28
N GLU A 398 8.24 17.97 -1.90
CA GLU A 398 9.15 19.03 -2.37
C GLU A 398 8.66 19.60 -3.72
N MET A 399 7.53 20.29 -3.66
CA MET A 399 6.85 20.81 -4.86
C MET A 399 7.19 22.28 -5.12
N SER A 400 7.33 22.62 -6.38
CA SER A 400 7.46 23.99 -6.84
C SER A 400 6.09 24.68 -6.95
N ASN A 401 6.11 26.02 -7.10
CA ASN A 401 4.87 26.78 -7.31
C ASN A 401 4.08 26.38 -8.58
N SER A 402 4.65 25.56 -9.45
CA SER A 402 3.97 25.03 -10.63
C SER A 402 3.20 23.73 -10.39
N GLY A 403 3.21 23.21 -9.16
CA GLY A 403 2.57 21.93 -8.81
C GLY A 403 3.38 20.69 -9.21
N TYR A 404 4.65 20.85 -9.62
CA TYR A 404 5.56 19.76 -9.93
C TYR A 404 6.70 19.67 -8.94
N SER A 405 7.17 18.45 -8.67
CA SER A 405 8.29 18.19 -7.79
C SER A 405 9.62 18.70 -8.35
N GLN A 406 10.50 19.11 -7.46
CA GLN A 406 11.84 19.54 -7.79
C GLN A 406 12.76 18.33 -8.00
N LEU A 407 13.46 18.25 -9.16
CA LEU A 407 14.47 17.23 -9.38
C LEU A 407 15.86 17.70 -8.92
N TYR A 408 16.57 16.83 -8.21
CA TYR A 408 17.92 17.02 -7.69
C TYR A 408 18.87 15.98 -8.28
N TYR A 409 20.19 16.19 -8.18
CA TYR A 409 21.18 15.20 -8.58
C TYR A 409 21.74 14.48 -7.37
N GLU A 410 21.75 13.16 -7.38
CA GLU A 410 22.31 12.30 -6.31
C GLU A 410 23.77 12.63 -5.98
N SER A 411 24.54 13.04 -6.98
CA SER A 411 25.94 13.44 -6.81
C SER A 411 26.16 14.66 -5.89
N PHE A 412 25.10 15.43 -5.58
CA PHE A 412 25.19 16.66 -4.79
C PHE A 412 24.32 16.66 -3.53
N THR A 413 23.32 15.80 -3.46
CA THR A 413 22.33 15.85 -2.37
C THR A 413 21.89 14.41 -2.04
N ASN A 414 21.81 14.09 -0.75
CA ASN A 414 21.25 12.82 -0.29
C ASN A 414 19.74 13.01 -0.06
N PRO A 415 18.85 12.22 -0.69
CA PRO A 415 17.41 12.33 -0.53
C PRO A 415 16.95 12.23 0.92
N LEU A 416 17.53 11.34 1.74
CA LEU A 416 17.17 11.14 3.14
C LEU A 416 17.61 12.30 4.08
N GLN A 417 18.44 13.23 3.60
CA GLN A 417 18.83 14.43 4.36
C GLN A 417 17.94 15.65 4.07
N MET A 418 17.00 15.52 3.16
CA MET A 418 16.01 16.56 2.87
C MET A 418 14.92 16.57 3.94
N ASN A 419 14.23 17.69 4.08
CA ASN A 419 13.13 17.79 5.04
C ASN A 419 12.06 16.74 4.72
N SER A 420 11.59 16.05 5.76
CA SER A 420 10.45 15.16 5.66
C SER A 420 9.14 15.93 5.75
N SER A 421 8.11 15.39 5.10
CA SER A 421 6.73 15.85 5.27
C SER A 421 6.18 15.39 6.63
N ASN A 422 5.31 16.21 7.25
CA ASN A 422 4.56 15.82 8.45
C ASN A 422 3.20 15.18 8.08
N GLU A 423 3.06 14.70 6.85
CA GLU A 423 1.81 14.19 6.31
C GLU A 423 1.87 12.66 6.16
N THR A 424 0.73 12.01 6.34
CA THR A 424 0.58 10.55 6.12
C THR A 424 0.28 10.20 4.66
N THR A 425 0.07 11.20 3.82
CA THR A 425 -0.14 11.05 2.37
C THR A 425 0.71 12.08 1.66
N VAL A 426 1.62 11.59 0.85
CA VAL A 426 2.65 12.38 0.17
C VAL A 426 2.68 12.10 -1.32
N MET A 427 3.20 13.05 -2.11
CA MET A 427 3.11 13.03 -3.56
C MET A 427 4.42 13.46 -4.22
N ILE A 428 4.73 12.83 -5.35
CA ILE A 428 5.73 13.29 -6.32
C ILE A 428 5.07 13.41 -7.68
N ARG A 429 5.25 14.55 -8.34
CA ARG A 429 4.75 14.79 -9.70
C ARG A 429 5.88 15.32 -10.59
N ILE A 430 6.20 14.61 -11.65
CA ILE A 430 7.29 14.95 -12.58
C ILE A 430 6.70 15.17 -13.99
N PRO A 431 6.89 16.35 -14.60
CA PRO A 431 6.35 16.60 -15.92
C PRO A 431 7.09 15.77 -16.99
N SER A 432 6.37 15.30 -18.00
CA SER A 432 6.88 14.49 -19.12
C SER A 432 8.10 15.12 -19.81
N THR A 433 8.14 16.45 -19.89
CA THR A 433 9.29 17.18 -20.46
C THR A 433 10.60 17.00 -19.69
N GLN A 434 10.54 16.63 -18.41
CA GLN A 434 11.73 16.34 -17.61
C GLN A 434 12.11 14.84 -17.63
N LEU A 435 11.27 14.01 -18.22
CA LEU A 435 11.48 12.57 -18.38
C LEU A 435 11.94 12.19 -19.80
N GLU A 436 12.15 13.18 -20.70
CA GLU A 436 12.70 12.91 -22.02
C GLU A 436 14.09 12.27 -21.94
N GLY A 437 14.22 11.05 -22.45
CA GLY A 437 15.47 10.29 -22.43
C GLY A 437 15.76 9.53 -21.13
N VAL A 438 14.85 9.56 -20.17
CA VAL A 438 14.87 8.69 -18.98
C VAL A 438 14.39 7.30 -19.40
N GLU A 439 15.23 6.30 -19.19
CA GLU A 439 14.93 4.91 -19.56
C GLU A 439 14.06 4.22 -18.52
N TRP A 440 14.32 4.48 -17.24
CA TRP A 440 13.57 3.95 -16.12
C TRP A 440 13.50 4.96 -14.97
N VAL A 441 12.52 4.77 -14.12
CA VAL A 441 12.41 5.39 -12.80
C VAL A 441 12.31 4.31 -11.73
N SER A 442 13.00 4.49 -10.61
CA SER A 442 12.84 3.69 -9.41
C SER A 442 11.88 4.44 -8.48
N VAL A 443 10.79 3.81 -8.10
CA VAL A 443 9.89 4.29 -7.06
C VAL A 443 10.29 3.60 -5.77
N GLU A 444 10.71 4.39 -4.77
CA GLU A 444 11.26 3.87 -3.52
C GLU A 444 10.46 4.40 -2.33
N VAL A 445 10.16 3.52 -1.37
CA VAL A 445 9.57 3.88 -0.08
C VAL A 445 10.57 3.50 1.00
N VAL A 446 10.98 4.47 1.81
CA VAL A 446 11.99 4.28 2.85
C VAL A 446 11.41 4.61 4.20
N ALA A 447 11.46 3.69 5.14
CA ALA A 447 11.11 3.92 6.53
C ALA A 447 12.27 4.63 7.24
N ASN A 448 12.24 5.97 7.21
CA ASN A 448 13.35 6.80 7.69
C ASN A 448 13.36 6.94 9.23
N ASP A 449 12.18 7.01 9.85
CA ASP A 449 12.01 7.05 11.31
C ASP A 449 10.68 6.37 11.68
N ILE A 450 10.75 5.29 12.45
CA ILE A 450 9.58 4.54 12.91
C ILE A 450 9.55 4.56 14.43
N PHE A 451 8.49 5.12 15.00
CA PHE A 451 8.36 5.26 16.43
C PHE A 451 8.33 3.90 17.16
N ASP A 452 9.26 3.72 18.08
CA ASP A 452 9.19 2.69 19.10
C ASP A 452 8.06 3.01 20.10
N GLY A 453 7.22 2.05 20.43
CA GLY A 453 6.45 2.15 21.66
C GLY A 453 4.96 2.03 21.61
N MET A 454 4.37 1.66 20.50
CA MET A 454 3.00 1.15 20.51
C MET A 454 3.06 -0.37 20.64
N ASN A 455 2.31 -0.89 21.56
CA ASN A 455 2.11 -2.29 21.93
C ASN A 455 2.84 -3.35 21.09
N ASP A 456 3.75 -4.08 21.70
CA ASP A 456 4.35 -5.30 21.17
C ASP A 456 3.25 -6.17 20.54
N GLY A 457 3.42 -6.55 19.27
CA GLY A 457 2.48 -7.42 18.58
C GLY A 457 1.48 -6.73 17.66
N TYR A 458 1.56 -5.43 17.46
CA TYR A 458 0.83 -4.74 16.42
C TYR A 458 1.15 -5.37 15.06
N LEU A 459 0.12 -5.72 14.30
CA LEU A 459 0.22 -6.44 13.03
C LEU A 459 0.94 -7.81 13.11
N GLY A 460 1.12 -8.40 14.29
CA GLY A 460 1.91 -9.62 14.45
C GLY A 460 3.39 -9.48 14.09
N LEU A 461 3.89 -8.25 13.90
CA LEU A 461 5.20 -7.87 13.37
C LEU A 461 5.98 -7.03 14.40
N GLU A 462 6.05 -7.43 15.64
CA GLU A 462 6.81 -6.78 16.72
C GLU A 462 6.49 -5.28 16.96
N GLY A 463 5.46 -4.74 16.32
CA GLY A 463 4.97 -3.37 16.55
C GLY A 463 5.82 -2.23 15.99
N THR A 464 6.88 -2.52 15.26
CA THR A 464 7.88 -1.56 14.76
C THR A 464 7.87 -1.40 13.24
N ARG A 465 6.83 -1.91 12.56
CA ARG A 465 6.75 -1.91 11.10
C ARG A 465 5.51 -1.18 10.61
N VAL A 466 5.62 -0.53 9.46
CA VAL A 466 4.52 0.21 8.83
C VAL A 466 4.34 -0.26 7.39
N GLY A 467 3.09 -0.55 7.00
CA GLY A 467 2.70 -0.80 5.61
C GLY A 467 2.21 0.47 4.94
N PHE A 468 2.12 0.46 3.63
CA PHE A 468 1.68 1.60 2.83
C PHE A 468 0.79 1.17 1.66
N GLY A 469 0.02 2.12 1.15
CA GLY A 469 -0.65 2.06 -0.14
C GLY A 469 -0.05 3.07 -1.09
N LEU A 470 0.12 2.71 -2.35
CA LEU A 470 0.72 3.57 -3.36
C LEU A 470 -0.06 3.45 -4.68
N VAL A 471 -0.20 4.57 -5.37
CA VAL A 471 -0.70 4.62 -6.74
C VAL A 471 0.27 5.42 -7.60
N ALA A 472 0.48 4.97 -8.83
CA ALA A 472 1.31 5.65 -9.81
C ALA A 472 0.60 5.73 -11.15
N THR A 473 0.68 6.90 -11.80
CA THR A 473 0.20 7.16 -13.17
C THR A 473 1.35 7.65 -14.05
N GLY A 474 1.21 7.53 -15.37
CA GLY A 474 2.27 7.86 -16.32
C GLY A 474 3.45 6.88 -16.31
N LEU A 475 3.27 5.73 -15.68
CA LEU A 475 4.26 4.66 -15.58
C LEU A 475 3.72 3.34 -16.13
N GLN A 476 4.60 2.53 -16.66
CA GLN A 476 4.33 1.14 -17.04
C GLN A 476 5.39 0.23 -16.46
N ASN A 477 5.09 -1.06 -16.36
CA ASN A 477 6.05 -2.03 -15.85
C ASN A 477 7.35 -2.01 -16.68
N PHE A 478 8.47 -1.97 -16.00
CA PHE A 478 9.77 -2.06 -16.62
C PHE A 478 9.99 -3.51 -17.08
N THR A 479 10.22 -3.68 -18.37
CA THR A 479 10.33 -5.02 -18.98
C THR A 479 11.75 -5.40 -19.35
N GLN A 480 12.71 -4.51 -19.14
CA GLN A 480 14.13 -4.79 -19.37
C GLN A 480 14.77 -5.21 -18.05
N ASN A 481 15.38 -6.37 -18.09
CA ASN A 481 16.20 -6.85 -16.99
C ASN A 481 17.46 -6.00 -16.87
N MET A 482 17.89 -5.69 -15.65
CA MET A 482 19.11 -4.93 -15.39
C MET A 482 20.12 -5.78 -14.61
N PRO A 483 21.41 -5.73 -14.97
CA PRO A 483 22.41 -6.47 -14.24
C PRO A 483 22.52 -5.93 -12.80
N PRO A 484 22.69 -6.81 -11.80
CA PRO A 484 22.84 -6.42 -10.41
C PRO A 484 24.08 -5.55 -10.16
N GLU A 485 24.00 -4.60 -9.25
CA GLU A 485 25.10 -3.74 -8.84
C GLU A 485 25.82 -4.32 -7.62
N ILE A 486 27.16 -4.41 -7.69
CA ILE A 486 27.99 -4.92 -6.60
C ILE A 486 28.80 -3.77 -6.00
N THR A 487 28.56 -3.47 -4.73
CA THR A 487 29.32 -2.47 -3.97
C THR A 487 30.19 -3.15 -2.92
N ILE A 488 31.51 -3.00 -3.02
CA ILE A 488 32.42 -3.55 -2.04
C ILE A 488 32.61 -2.56 -0.89
N ILE A 489 32.32 -3.02 0.33
CA ILE A 489 32.48 -2.25 1.57
C ILE A 489 33.87 -2.47 2.17
N GLU A 490 34.32 -3.72 2.21
CA GLU A 490 35.63 -4.12 2.73
C GLU A 490 36.21 -5.25 1.85
N ALA A 491 37.43 -5.14 1.44
CA ALA A 491 38.14 -6.17 0.70
C ALA A 491 39.64 -5.92 0.73
N PRO A 492 40.45 -6.93 0.35
CA PRO A 492 41.92 -6.78 0.23
C PRO A 492 42.29 -5.61 -0.66
N GLY A 493 43.17 -4.75 -0.15
CA GLY A 493 43.72 -3.59 -0.87
C GLY A 493 44.78 -3.98 -1.91
N GLU A 494 44.98 -3.10 -2.90
CA GLU A 494 45.97 -3.33 -3.95
C GLU A 494 47.42 -3.46 -3.39
N GLY A 495 48.02 -4.59 -3.64
CA GLY A 495 49.41 -4.89 -3.20
C GLY A 495 49.56 -5.20 -1.71
N GLU A 496 48.48 -5.31 -0.95
CA GLU A 496 48.54 -5.71 0.46
C GLU A 496 48.99 -7.15 0.62
N ASN A 497 49.49 -7.47 1.83
CA ASN A 497 50.02 -8.81 2.14
C ASN A 497 49.25 -9.37 3.33
N TYR A 498 48.64 -10.53 3.13
CA TYR A 498 47.88 -11.24 4.16
C TYR A 498 48.63 -12.48 4.61
N THR A 499 48.80 -12.60 5.90
CA THR A 499 49.39 -13.77 6.58
C THR A 499 48.40 -14.47 7.49
N ASP A 500 47.32 -13.81 7.77
CA ASP A 500 46.19 -14.24 8.61
C ASP A 500 44.87 -14.16 7.83
N ASN A 501 43.81 -14.63 8.44
CA ASN A 501 42.45 -14.55 7.87
C ASN A 501 42.08 -13.12 7.51
N PHE A 502 41.27 -12.97 6.48
CA PHE A 502 40.73 -11.68 6.03
C PHE A 502 39.25 -11.81 5.66
N SER A 503 38.60 -10.70 5.49
CA SER A 503 37.19 -10.64 5.10
C SER A 503 36.97 -9.91 3.79
N ILE A 504 35.89 -10.27 3.10
CA ILE A 504 35.33 -9.53 1.99
C ILE A 504 33.86 -9.18 2.40
N LYS A 505 33.56 -7.90 2.43
CA LYS A 505 32.26 -7.40 2.78
C LYS A 505 31.69 -6.59 1.63
N MET A 506 30.45 -6.88 1.23
CA MET A 506 29.82 -6.26 0.08
C MET A 506 28.32 -6.10 0.26
N ASN A 507 27.75 -5.15 -0.46
CA ASN A 507 26.32 -5.11 -0.75
C ASN A 507 26.11 -5.48 -2.21
N VAL A 508 25.14 -6.29 -2.47
CA VAL A 508 24.61 -6.54 -3.81
C VAL A 508 23.24 -5.88 -3.86
N PHE A 509 23.03 -5.05 -4.84
CA PHE A 509 21.75 -4.40 -5.07
C PHE A 509 21.21 -4.83 -6.43
N ASP A 510 20.01 -5.37 -6.43
CA ASP A 510 19.27 -5.70 -7.62
C ASP A 510 17.89 -5.04 -7.52
N ARG A 511 17.52 -4.31 -8.57
CA ARG A 511 16.31 -3.49 -8.59
C ARG A 511 15.04 -4.31 -8.81
N GLU A 512 15.18 -5.41 -9.53
CA GLU A 512 14.13 -6.39 -9.78
C GLU A 512 14.01 -7.43 -8.65
N ASN A 513 15.02 -7.47 -7.77
CA ASN A 513 15.11 -8.36 -6.61
C ASN A 513 15.03 -9.85 -6.97
N ASP A 514 15.67 -10.24 -8.06
CA ASP A 514 15.71 -11.62 -8.55
C ASP A 514 17.14 -12.16 -8.76
N SER A 515 18.16 -11.41 -8.32
CA SER A 515 19.56 -11.82 -8.36
C SER A 515 19.98 -12.65 -7.15
N TYR A 516 21.03 -13.44 -7.35
CA TYR A 516 21.70 -14.16 -6.27
C TYR A 516 23.21 -14.20 -6.48
N VAL A 517 23.98 -14.29 -5.40
CA VAL A 517 25.42 -14.47 -5.46
C VAL A 517 25.73 -15.91 -5.85
N LEU A 518 26.24 -16.11 -7.07
CA LEU A 518 26.62 -17.43 -7.57
C LEU A 518 27.92 -17.92 -6.94
N ALA A 519 28.93 -17.06 -6.85
CA ALA A 519 30.22 -17.45 -6.32
C ALA A 519 31.06 -16.24 -5.86
N ILE A 520 31.83 -16.45 -4.82
CA ILE A 520 33.00 -15.61 -4.48
C ILE A 520 34.21 -16.45 -4.69
N ARG A 521 35.16 -15.99 -5.50
CA ARG A 521 36.34 -16.72 -5.92
C ARG A 521 37.65 -16.02 -5.58
N LEU A 522 38.64 -16.81 -5.25
CA LEU A 522 40.04 -16.37 -5.24
C LEU A 522 40.76 -16.99 -6.45
N ASN A 523 41.34 -16.12 -7.27
CA ASN A 523 42.07 -16.53 -8.47
C ASN A 523 43.54 -16.13 -8.38
N ASN A 524 44.43 -17.03 -8.78
CA ASN A 524 45.81 -16.70 -9.08
C ASN A 524 46.20 -17.30 -10.45
N SER A 525 47.50 -17.18 -10.84
CA SER A 525 47.95 -17.67 -12.13
C SER A 525 47.81 -19.19 -12.35
N ASN A 526 47.62 -19.95 -11.28
CA ASN A 526 47.63 -21.41 -11.31
C ASN A 526 46.34 -22.04 -10.79
N TYR A 527 45.61 -21.33 -9.95
CA TYR A 527 44.44 -21.86 -9.22
C TYR A 527 43.26 -20.89 -9.22
N SER A 528 42.09 -21.48 -9.20
CA SER A 528 40.82 -20.78 -8.89
C SER A 528 40.13 -21.54 -7.77
N VAL A 529 39.81 -20.84 -6.69
CA VAL A 529 39.19 -21.43 -5.49
C VAL A 529 37.84 -20.76 -5.24
N ASP A 530 36.75 -21.52 -5.33
CA ASP A 530 35.44 -21.05 -4.93
C ASP A 530 35.32 -21.13 -3.40
N LEU A 531 34.94 -20.02 -2.78
CA LEU A 531 34.78 -19.92 -1.32
C LEU A 531 33.40 -20.45 -0.94
N SER A 532 33.35 -21.70 -0.48
CA SER A 532 32.09 -22.43 -0.24
C SER A 532 31.30 -22.00 1.00
N ASP A 533 31.94 -21.27 1.91
CA ASP A 533 31.28 -20.81 3.15
C ASP A 533 30.71 -19.38 3.05
N CYS A 534 30.94 -18.68 1.95
CA CYS A 534 30.23 -17.45 1.61
C CYS A 534 28.92 -17.85 0.98
N GLY A 535 27.92 -18.10 1.80
CA GLY A 535 26.68 -18.74 1.40
C GLY A 535 25.99 -18.07 0.21
N MET A 536 25.30 -18.85 -0.60
CA MET A 536 24.34 -18.32 -1.57
C MET A 536 23.27 -17.55 -0.81
N VAL A 537 23.24 -16.24 -0.97
CA VAL A 537 22.21 -15.37 -0.40
C VAL A 537 21.11 -15.27 -1.43
N MET A 538 19.92 -15.69 -1.06
CA MET A 538 18.73 -15.65 -1.92
C MET A 538 17.91 -14.36 -1.75
N ASP A 539 18.33 -13.44 -0.88
CA ASP A 539 17.69 -12.13 -0.67
C ASP A 539 18.75 -11.03 -0.78
N VAL A 540 18.57 -10.13 -1.73
CA VAL A 540 19.59 -9.23 -2.25
C VAL A 540 19.72 -7.91 -1.47
N GLU A 541 19.00 -7.70 -0.40
CA GLU A 541 19.11 -6.48 0.41
C GLU A 541 20.03 -6.59 1.63
N SER A 542 20.73 -7.72 1.81
CA SER A 542 21.57 -7.91 2.98
C SER A 542 23.04 -7.71 2.69
N GLU A 543 23.74 -7.11 3.66
CA GLU A 543 25.19 -7.02 3.69
C GLU A 543 25.82 -8.42 3.74
N ILE A 544 26.64 -8.77 2.75
CA ILE A 544 27.29 -10.07 2.64
C ILE A 544 28.69 -9.97 3.24
N LEU A 545 28.93 -10.73 4.33
CA LEU A 545 30.24 -10.86 4.95
C LEU A 545 30.82 -12.25 4.67
N CYS A 546 31.93 -12.28 3.97
CA CYS A 546 32.68 -13.47 3.68
C CYS A 546 34.01 -13.47 4.48
N GLU A 547 34.11 -14.34 5.48
CA GLU A 547 35.34 -14.53 6.26
C GLU A 547 36.20 -15.65 5.63
N ILE A 548 37.41 -15.34 5.23
CA ILE A 548 38.31 -16.26 4.55
C ILE A 548 39.39 -16.76 5.53
N ASP A 549 39.38 -18.05 5.83
CA ASP A 549 40.43 -18.74 6.57
C ASP A 549 41.47 -19.28 5.57
N ILE A 550 42.60 -18.59 5.50
CA ILE A 550 43.68 -18.96 4.59
C ILE A 550 44.10 -20.42 4.76
N SER A 551 44.08 -20.94 5.99
CA SER A 551 44.50 -22.32 6.29
C SER A 551 43.52 -23.39 5.84
N ARG A 552 42.24 -23.03 5.72
CA ARG A 552 41.15 -23.95 5.40
C ARG A 552 40.71 -23.81 3.94
N ASP A 553 40.57 -22.59 3.46
CA ASP A 553 39.90 -22.29 2.20
C ASP A 553 40.86 -22.33 1.00
N LEU A 554 42.17 -22.16 1.22
CA LEU A 554 43.15 -22.18 0.15
C LEU A 554 43.84 -23.55 -0.02
N ILE A 555 43.70 -24.13 -1.21
CA ILE A 555 44.36 -25.40 -1.60
C ILE A 555 44.97 -25.20 -3.00
N PRO A 556 46.29 -25.39 -3.17
CA PRO A 556 47.30 -25.65 -2.13
C PRO A 556 47.61 -24.42 -1.30
N ARG A 557 48.04 -24.64 -0.06
CA ARG A 557 48.48 -23.55 0.82
C ARG A 557 49.71 -22.88 0.21
N PRO A 558 49.71 -21.55 0.03
CA PRO A 558 50.86 -20.86 -0.51
C PRO A 558 52.04 -20.91 0.49
N VAL A 559 53.08 -21.61 0.15
CA VAL A 559 54.33 -21.70 0.95
C VAL A 559 55.22 -20.50 0.67
N ASN A 560 55.05 -19.89 -0.50
CA ASN A 560 55.74 -18.68 -0.93
C ASN A 560 54.67 -17.58 -1.14
N ARG A 561 55.15 -16.33 -1.17
CA ARG A 561 54.28 -15.22 -1.52
C ARG A 561 53.68 -15.47 -2.91
N GLU A 562 52.35 -15.52 -2.98
CA GLU A 562 51.58 -15.66 -4.22
C GLU A 562 50.64 -14.47 -4.36
N ASP A 563 50.49 -13.96 -5.57
CA ASP A 563 49.60 -12.88 -5.90
C ASP A 563 48.22 -13.46 -6.27
N TRP A 564 47.20 -12.97 -5.62
CA TRP A 564 45.81 -13.39 -5.76
C TRP A 564 44.92 -12.23 -6.17
N ARG A 565 43.77 -12.55 -6.74
CA ARG A 565 42.69 -11.61 -7.00
C ARG A 565 41.38 -12.28 -6.57
N PHE A 566 40.47 -11.52 -5.93
CA PHE A 566 39.14 -12.02 -5.71
C PHE A 566 38.19 -11.60 -6.84
N GLU A 567 37.14 -12.38 -7.03
CA GLU A 567 36.09 -12.20 -8.01
C GLU A 567 34.77 -12.50 -7.34
N VAL A 568 33.79 -11.62 -7.53
CA VAL A 568 32.37 -11.83 -7.08
C VAL A 568 31.55 -12.00 -8.33
N ILE A 569 30.74 -13.05 -8.38
CA ILE A 569 29.84 -13.35 -9.48
C ILE A 569 28.43 -13.34 -8.94
N VAL A 570 27.61 -12.43 -9.43
CA VAL A 570 26.18 -12.35 -9.15
C VAL A 570 25.43 -12.65 -10.43
N VAL A 571 24.41 -13.48 -10.33
CA VAL A 571 23.58 -13.89 -11.45
C VAL A 571 22.17 -13.36 -11.20
N ASP A 572 21.63 -12.76 -12.20
CA ASP A 572 20.26 -12.34 -12.30
C ASP A 572 19.42 -13.52 -12.81
N ASP A 573 18.47 -13.97 -12.00
CA ASP A 573 17.60 -15.13 -12.30
C ASP A 573 16.33 -14.67 -13.02
N ASN A 574 16.50 -14.14 -14.21
CA ASN A 574 15.38 -13.78 -15.05
C ASN A 574 14.48 -15.01 -15.31
N ASP A 575 13.25 -14.99 -14.82
CA ASP A 575 12.22 -16.01 -15.00
C ASP A 575 11.89 -16.33 -16.47
N SER A 576 12.45 -15.59 -17.42
CA SER A 576 12.32 -15.86 -18.84
C SER A 576 13.19 -17.05 -19.26
N ILE A 577 12.57 -18.21 -19.44
CA ILE A 577 13.23 -19.43 -20.00
C ILE A 577 13.88 -19.22 -21.37
N TRP A 578 13.74 -18.06 -21.99
CA TRP A 578 14.23 -17.72 -23.33
C TRP A 578 15.38 -16.72 -23.34
N THR A 579 15.68 -16.06 -22.25
CA THR A 579 16.82 -15.14 -22.12
C THR A 579 17.91 -15.77 -21.26
N LYS A 580 19.16 -15.56 -21.60
CA LYS A 580 20.25 -15.92 -20.71
C LYS A 580 20.19 -15.00 -19.50
N PRO A 581 20.34 -15.53 -18.27
CA PRO A 581 20.50 -14.68 -17.10
C PRO A 581 21.67 -13.73 -17.32
N GLU A 582 21.48 -12.46 -17.02
CA GLU A 582 22.58 -11.51 -17.02
C GLU A 582 23.48 -11.77 -15.79
N MET A 583 24.75 -11.41 -15.90
CA MET A 583 25.72 -11.73 -14.88
C MET A 583 26.62 -10.53 -14.66
N SER A 584 26.67 -10.05 -13.43
CA SER A 584 27.64 -9.06 -13.01
C SER A 584 28.84 -9.73 -12.37
N VAL A 585 30.03 -9.30 -12.78
CA VAL A 585 31.30 -9.79 -12.26
C VAL A 585 32.11 -8.61 -11.75
N TYR A 586 32.37 -8.60 -10.44
CA TYR A 586 33.26 -7.65 -9.83
C TYR A 586 34.68 -8.28 -9.74
N LEU A 587 35.67 -7.60 -10.28
CA LEU A 587 37.08 -7.99 -10.19
C LEU A 587 37.77 -7.11 -9.16
N GLY A 588 38.12 -7.70 -8.02
CA GLY A 588 38.85 -7.01 -6.95
C GLY A 588 40.32 -6.73 -7.26
N ASN A 589 40.97 -6.05 -6.33
CA ASN A 589 42.38 -5.71 -6.41
C ASN A 589 43.29 -6.94 -6.36
N ASN A 590 44.55 -6.80 -6.85
CA ASN A 590 45.58 -7.79 -6.65
C ASN A 590 46.20 -7.63 -5.26
N PHE A 591 46.30 -8.71 -4.52
CA PHE A 591 46.90 -8.76 -3.20
C PHE A 591 47.74 -10.02 -3.06
N SER A 592 48.53 -10.13 -2.02
CA SER A 592 49.40 -11.26 -1.83
C SER A 592 49.04 -12.05 -0.58
N ILE A 593 49.08 -13.35 -0.66
CA ILE A 593 48.91 -14.25 0.48
C ILE A 593 50.27 -14.97 0.74
N TYR A 594 50.60 -15.02 2.00
CA TYR A 594 51.83 -15.64 2.45
C TYR A 594 51.60 -16.43 3.75
N TRP A 595 51.97 -17.71 3.76
CA TRP A 595 51.81 -18.57 4.92
C TRP A 595 53.02 -18.45 5.85
N THR A 596 52.86 -17.94 7.06
CA THR A 596 53.93 -17.76 8.06
C THR A 596 53.95 -18.79 9.19
N SER A 597 53.02 -19.75 9.21
CA SER A 597 53.03 -20.79 10.27
C SER A 597 54.38 -21.53 10.27
N PRO A 598 55.01 -21.68 11.44
CA PRO A 598 56.20 -22.52 11.53
C PRO A 598 55.83 -23.93 11.07
N MET A 599 56.68 -24.53 10.23
CA MET A 599 56.53 -25.93 9.87
C MET A 599 56.40 -26.73 11.18
N VAL A 600 55.25 -27.30 11.43
CA VAL A 600 55.15 -28.38 12.38
C VAL A 600 55.95 -29.49 11.76
N ASP A 601 57.05 -29.92 12.40
CA ASP A 601 57.79 -31.12 12.00
C ASP A 601 56.77 -32.26 11.88
N ILE A 602 56.38 -32.57 10.66
CA ILE A 602 55.57 -33.75 10.38
C ILE A 602 56.50 -34.90 10.63
N ASP A 603 56.26 -35.68 11.69
CA ASP A 603 56.91 -36.95 11.91
C ASP A 603 56.87 -37.75 10.58
N GLU A 604 58.04 -38.20 10.13
CA GLU A 604 58.22 -38.88 8.83
C GLU A 604 57.48 -40.23 8.71
N ASP A 605 56.54 -40.55 9.63
CA ASP A 605 55.87 -41.84 9.71
C ASP A 605 54.38 -41.84 9.28
N GLU A 606 53.81 -40.74 8.75
CA GLU A 606 52.52 -40.83 8.11
C GLU A 606 52.63 -41.14 6.59
N PRO A 607 51.86 -42.10 6.07
CA PRO A 607 51.96 -42.49 4.67
C PRO A 607 51.50 -41.38 3.75
N ILE A 608 52.34 -41.00 2.80
CA ILE A 608 52.04 -40.09 1.70
C ILE A 608 50.83 -40.66 0.96
N ILE A 609 49.69 -40.03 1.11
CA ILE A 609 48.52 -40.31 0.27
C ILE A 609 48.85 -39.77 -1.12
N GLU A 610 49.11 -40.65 -2.08
CA GLU A 610 49.34 -40.26 -3.47
C GLU A 610 48.15 -39.45 -3.99
N GLN A 611 48.45 -38.34 -4.63
CA GLN A 611 47.49 -37.40 -5.23
C GLN A 611 46.43 -38.05 -6.15
N ASP A 612 46.70 -39.26 -6.65
CA ASP A 612 45.79 -40.04 -7.51
C ASP A 612 44.56 -40.58 -6.79
N ASP A 613 44.57 -40.71 -5.44
CA ASP A 613 43.44 -41.25 -4.71
C ASP A 613 42.38 -40.18 -4.35
N VAL A 614 42.79 -38.91 -4.18
CA VAL A 614 41.86 -37.79 -3.93
C VAL A 614 41.03 -37.46 -5.20
N VAL A 615 41.68 -37.50 -6.37
CA VAL A 615 40.99 -37.32 -7.66
C VAL A 615 40.01 -38.47 -7.96
N LYS A 616 40.34 -39.71 -7.52
CA LYS A 616 39.42 -40.84 -7.68
C LYS A 616 38.21 -40.77 -6.72
N GLN A 617 38.43 -40.29 -5.49
CA GLN A 617 37.35 -40.11 -4.51
C GLN A 617 36.37 -39.03 -4.94
N ASN A 618 36.82 -37.88 -5.42
CA ASN A 618 35.97 -36.81 -5.92
C ASN A 618 35.21 -37.23 -7.21
N ARG A 619 35.82 -38.00 -8.11
CA ARG A 619 35.12 -38.56 -9.27
C ARG A 619 34.05 -39.55 -8.87
N ALA A 620 34.28 -40.41 -7.88
CA ALA A 620 33.28 -41.35 -7.37
C ALA A 620 32.12 -40.64 -6.68
N PHE A 621 32.39 -39.53 -5.98
CA PHE A 621 31.33 -38.72 -5.33
C PHE A 621 30.46 -37.97 -6.34
N VAL A 622 31.06 -37.36 -7.36
CA VAL A 622 30.33 -36.67 -8.44
C VAL A 622 29.49 -37.68 -9.25
N TRP A 623 30.02 -38.84 -9.59
CA TRP A 623 29.22 -39.89 -10.27
C TRP A 623 28.13 -40.49 -9.38
N GLY A 624 28.31 -40.50 -8.06
CA GLY A 624 27.30 -40.89 -7.08
C GLY A 624 26.13 -39.93 -7.08
N ILE A 625 26.37 -38.61 -7.08
CA ILE A 625 25.36 -37.57 -7.13
C ILE A 625 24.62 -37.60 -8.46
N VAL A 626 25.32 -37.72 -9.59
CA VAL A 626 24.68 -37.84 -10.91
C VAL A 626 23.81 -39.11 -10.99
N GLY A 627 24.24 -40.21 -10.39
CA GLY A 627 23.47 -41.46 -10.33
C GLY A 627 22.16 -41.31 -9.50
N VAL A 628 22.24 -40.59 -8.38
CA VAL A 628 21.07 -40.32 -7.52
C VAL A 628 20.08 -39.39 -8.24
N ILE A 629 20.55 -38.31 -8.87
CA ILE A 629 19.70 -37.40 -9.65
C ILE A 629 19.01 -38.13 -10.80
N PHE A 630 19.73 -38.99 -11.54
CA PHE A 630 19.14 -39.78 -12.60
C PHE A 630 18.12 -40.81 -12.09
N GLY A 631 18.38 -41.40 -10.92
CA GLY A 631 17.46 -42.31 -10.24
C GLY A 631 16.16 -41.62 -9.81
N VAL A 632 16.24 -40.38 -9.28
CA VAL A 632 15.08 -39.58 -8.89
C VAL A 632 14.25 -39.18 -10.11
N ILE A 633 14.88 -38.76 -11.21
CA ILE A 633 14.18 -38.39 -12.45
C ILE A 633 13.47 -39.61 -13.05
N VAL A 634 14.10 -40.80 -13.03
CA VAL A 634 13.48 -42.04 -13.53
C VAL A 634 12.31 -42.48 -12.62
N ALA A 635 12.46 -42.34 -11.29
CA ALA A 635 11.39 -42.66 -10.34
C ALA A 635 10.21 -41.70 -10.47
N ALA A 636 10.48 -40.39 -10.63
CA ALA A 636 9.44 -39.39 -10.93
C ALA A 636 8.72 -39.66 -12.24
N GLY A 637 9.46 -40.01 -13.28
CA GLY A 637 8.88 -40.40 -14.59
C GLY A 637 8.01 -41.66 -14.55
N MET A 638 8.36 -42.62 -13.68
CA MET A 638 7.53 -43.82 -13.45
C MET A 638 6.29 -43.52 -12.59
N MET A 639 6.39 -42.63 -11.61
CA MET A 639 5.23 -42.17 -10.85
C MET A 639 4.23 -41.40 -11.73
N PHE A 640 4.72 -40.50 -12.59
CA PHE A 640 3.84 -39.77 -13.52
C PHE A 640 3.13 -40.72 -14.51
N ARG A 641 3.80 -41.75 -15.04
CA ARG A 641 3.15 -42.75 -15.87
C ARG A 641 2.15 -43.64 -15.13
N GLY A 642 2.31 -43.80 -13.81
CA GLY A 642 1.35 -44.50 -12.95
C GLY A 642 0.09 -43.67 -12.71
N PHE A 643 0.22 -42.36 -12.63
CA PHE A 643 -0.90 -41.43 -12.40
C PHE A 643 -1.80 -41.28 -13.63
N GLU A 644 -1.24 -41.23 -14.84
CA GLU A 644 -2.04 -41.18 -16.07
C GLU A 644 -2.91 -42.42 -16.29
N LYS A 645 -2.54 -43.57 -15.72
CA LYS A 645 -3.30 -44.81 -15.87
C LYS A 645 -4.47 -44.96 -14.88
N HIS A 646 -4.46 -44.17 -13.77
CA HIS A 646 -5.53 -44.21 -12.77
C HIS A 646 -6.61 -43.14 -12.94
N VAL A 647 -6.35 -42.09 -13.73
CA VAL A 647 -7.30 -40.98 -13.95
C VAL A 647 -8.29 -41.28 -15.10
N LEU A 648 -8.04 -42.32 -15.90
CA LEU A 648 -8.89 -42.66 -17.06
C LEU A 648 -9.97 -43.70 -16.79
N ASP A 649 -9.99 -44.34 -15.62
CA ASP A 649 -10.95 -45.42 -15.34
C ASP A 649 -12.17 -45.01 -14.48
N ASP A 650 -12.29 -43.74 -14.02
CA ASP A 650 -13.38 -43.31 -13.13
C ASP A 650 -14.22 -42.12 -13.69
N VAL A 651 -14.55 -42.12 -14.97
CA VAL A 651 -15.56 -41.20 -15.51
C VAL A 651 -16.86 -41.99 -15.78
N PRO A 652 -17.94 -41.74 -15.01
CA PRO A 652 -19.23 -42.37 -15.32
C PRO A 652 -19.83 -41.79 -16.63
N PRO A 653 -20.56 -42.57 -17.40
CA PRO A 653 -21.12 -42.13 -18.68
C PRO A 653 -22.22 -41.09 -18.46
N PRO A 654 -22.43 -40.16 -19.40
CA PRO A 654 -23.42 -39.11 -19.29
C PRO A 654 -24.85 -39.70 -19.32
N PHE A 655 -25.69 -39.18 -18.43
CA PHE A 655 -27.13 -39.49 -18.41
C PHE A 655 -27.75 -39.12 -19.75
N ARG A 656 -28.49 -40.07 -20.33
CA ARG A 656 -29.46 -39.81 -21.39
C ARG A 656 -30.72 -39.22 -20.79
N GLU A 657 -31.14 -38.08 -21.28
CA GLU A 657 -32.53 -37.62 -21.15
C GLU A 657 -33.42 -38.55 -21.94
N GLU A 658 -34.43 -39.14 -21.28
CA GLU A 658 -35.61 -39.69 -21.92
C GLU A 658 -36.76 -38.70 -21.68
N GLU A 659 -37.44 -38.38 -22.77
CA GLU A 659 -38.70 -37.68 -23.06
C GLU A 659 -39.49 -37.00 -21.92
#